data_342b43bd8f252a486d87031ea6981694
#
_entry.id   342b43bd8f252a486d87031ea6981694
#
_cell.length_a   1.000
_cell.length_b   1.000
_cell.length_c   1.000
_cell.angle_alpha   90.00
_cell.angle_beta   90.00
_cell.angle_gamma   90.00
#
_symmetry.space_group_name_H-M   'P 1'
#
loop_
_entity.id
_entity.type
_entity.pdbx_description
1 polymer ?
#
loop_
_entity_poly.entity_id
_entity_poly.type
_entity_poly.pdbx_seq_one_letter_code
_entity_poly.pdbx_strand_id
1 'polypeptide(L)'
;MTQLEQLMRRNFLEYASYVVMDRAIPDIRDGLKPVQRRILNTLFEMDDGRFHKVANVIGETMKLHPHGDAAIRDALVVLANKRYFIERQGNFGNLLTGHPAAAPRYIECRLTPLARETLFNVPLTEYAPSYDGRKKEPVSLPSKLPVLLMQGPEGIAVGMATKTLPHNLTELLQAQIDLLNGKEVRVLPDFPQGGLMDPAEYDDGRGKIRVRAKIEPRGDKTAVVSELPYGVTTESLIASIENASQKGQIKIGEIHDYTTDTVEIEIQFPRGTYVEEAIPQLYAYTDAEVSVSSSIVAICGDRPEQLSVTQVLGFLTDQLLEQIRAELEWEKSQLEDKRHFLTLERIFVEERVYKRIEEAKTDKDVRAEVWDGMHAYEDRFARPMIKDDIDRLLQIKIRRISRFDIEKHKKDLEEIHRQIEEIVRKLADLKGTTIGWIEGVIEKFGGEWPRRTSMTSFTTVDKKEVARADIRLSYDPETGFYGSKVRGSRFEIEVSPYDKVLIVTQDGMYRIIAPPEKTLIPGKVLFCAKHDAEEGIGFTVVYRDADRVAWAKRVVIKTFIKDKEYSLIPGGPDDRARLEILTRRPDPGKVHLKFLPAKRQRVKEGTFDLNDLIVKGVTSRGNRLSPKPVSSVKLIRG
;
A
#
# COMPACT_ATOMS: atom_id res chain seq x y z
N MET A 1 39.23 -11.71 8.31
CA MET A 1 38.63 -10.50 7.75
C MET A 1 39.72 -9.48 7.51
N THR A 2 39.83 -8.96 6.31
CA THR A 2 40.77 -7.90 5.98
C THR A 2 40.34 -6.57 6.63
N GLN A 3 41.26 -5.61 6.83
CA GLN A 3 40.90 -4.27 7.32
C GLN A 3 39.84 -3.60 6.45
N LEU A 4 39.88 -3.84 5.13
CA LEU A 4 38.91 -3.32 4.18
C LEU A 4 37.51 -3.91 4.42
N GLU A 5 37.40 -5.21 4.67
CA GLU A 5 36.13 -5.86 4.98
C GLU A 5 35.50 -5.35 6.28
N GLN A 6 36.31 -5.12 7.30
CA GLN A 6 35.86 -4.54 8.57
C GLN A 6 35.34 -3.10 8.39
N LEU A 7 36.09 -2.29 7.64
CA LEU A 7 35.70 -0.91 7.33
C LEU A 7 34.40 -0.86 6.51
N MET A 8 34.30 -1.66 5.44
CA MET A 8 33.10 -1.73 4.62
C MET A 8 31.88 -2.19 5.42
N ARG A 9 32.05 -3.21 6.27
CA ARG A 9 30.97 -3.70 7.14
C ARG A 9 30.49 -2.65 8.11
N ARG A 10 31.43 -1.91 8.74
CA ARG A 10 31.10 -0.83 9.66
C ARG A 10 30.35 0.29 8.96
N ASN A 11 30.89 0.80 7.86
CA ASN A 11 30.27 1.87 7.08
C ASN A 11 28.89 1.46 6.53
N PHE A 12 28.73 0.19 6.11
CA PHE A 12 27.45 -0.32 5.68
C PHE A 12 26.42 -0.35 6.81
N LEU A 13 26.80 -0.81 8.01
CA LEU A 13 25.91 -0.83 9.17
C LEU A 13 25.52 0.57 9.62
N GLU A 14 26.47 1.51 9.65
CA GLU A 14 26.21 2.93 9.97
C GLU A 14 25.24 3.54 8.95
N TYR A 15 25.48 3.31 7.66
CA TYR A 15 24.58 3.78 6.60
C TYR A 15 23.20 3.13 6.67
N ALA A 16 23.14 1.82 6.87
CA ALA A 16 21.87 1.10 6.98
C ALA A 16 21.05 1.58 8.18
N SER A 17 21.70 1.78 9.35
CA SER A 17 21.07 2.35 10.54
C SER A 17 20.53 3.75 10.26
N TYR A 18 21.35 4.62 9.67
CA TYR A 18 20.93 5.96 9.28
C TYR A 18 19.69 5.96 8.35
N VAL A 19 19.69 5.09 7.32
CA VAL A 19 18.55 5.02 6.38
C VAL A 19 17.28 4.54 7.08
N VAL A 20 17.39 3.62 8.05
CA VAL A 20 16.26 3.13 8.83
C VAL A 20 15.77 4.20 9.80
N MET A 21 16.65 4.72 10.66
CA MET A 21 16.28 5.58 11.80
C MET A 21 15.97 7.02 11.39
N ASP A 22 16.76 7.59 10.44
CA ASP A 22 16.74 9.02 10.15
C ASP A 22 16.23 9.38 8.75
N ARG A 23 15.67 8.40 8.01
CA ARG A 23 15.22 8.69 6.64
C ARG A 23 13.91 8.05 6.24
N ALA A 24 13.81 6.70 6.30
CA ALA A 24 12.77 5.97 5.58
C ALA A 24 11.60 5.56 6.46
N ILE A 25 11.84 5.22 7.73
CA ILE A 25 10.82 4.70 8.64
C ILE A 25 10.29 5.83 9.52
N PRO A 26 8.97 5.97 9.69
CA PRO A 26 8.38 6.99 10.55
C PRO A 26 8.54 6.64 12.04
N ASP A 27 8.61 7.67 12.89
CA ASP A 27 8.54 7.51 14.34
C ASP A 27 7.09 7.22 14.77
N ILE A 28 6.89 6.29 15.71
CA ILE A 28 5.55 5.94 16.18
C ILE A 28 4.85 7.12 16.87
N ARG A 29 5.61 7.98 17.57
CA ARG A 29 5.07 9.07 18.40
C ARG A 29 4.34 10.14 17.61
N ASP A 30 4.86 10.50 16.41
CA ASP A 30 4.26 11.53 15.56
C ASP A 30 3.91 11.05 14.16
N GLY A 31 4.19 9.79 13.83
CA GLY A 31 3.87 9.19 12.54
C GLY A 31 4.65 9.79 11.36
N LEU A 32 5.70 10.56 11.61
CA LEU A 32 6.41 11.35 10.60
C LEU A 32 7.81 10.80 10.36
N LYS A 33 8.24 10.92 9.11
CA LYS A 33 9.66 10.81 8.77
C LYS A 33 10.39 12.10 9.13
N PRO A 34 11.71 12.07 9.38
CA PRO A 34 12.45 13.26 9.75
C PRO A 34 12.27 14.45 8.81
N VAL A 35 12.26 14.25 7.49
CA VAL A 35 12.02 15.33 6.52
C VAL A 35 10.63 15.95 6.69
N GLN A 36 9.61 15.14 6.95
CA GLN A 36 8.23 15.61 7.14
C GLN A 36 8.10 16.43 8.43
N ARG A 37 8.70 15.96 9.51
CA ARG A 37 8.76 16.66 10.81
C ARG A 37 9.45 18.02 10.67
N ARG A 38 10.58 18.07 9.97
CA ARG A 38 11.32 19.30 9.69
C ARG A 38 10.51 20.30 8.88
N ILE A 39 9.77 19.84 7.86
CA ILE A 39 8.87 20.68 7.06
C ILE A 39 7.76 21.29 7.93
N LEU A 40 7.08 20.47 8.74
CA LEU A 40 5.99 20.95 9.60
C LEU A 40 6.51 21.89 10.69
N ASN A 41 7.66 21.59 11.30
CA ASN A 41 8.31 22.49 12.25
C ASN A 41 8.71 23.82 11.60
N THR A 42 9.26 23.79 10.38
CA THR A 42 9.59 25.02 9.64
C THR A 42 8.36 25.86 9.37
N LEU A 43 7.25 25.22 8.92
CA LEU A 43 5.98 25.92 8.73
C LEU A 43 5.44 26.53 10.04
N PHE A 44 5.65 25.86 11.18
CA PHE A 44 5.26 26.37 12.48
C PHE A 44 6.13 27.57 12.92
N GLU A 45 7.45 27.51 12.71
CA GLU A 45 8.35 28.64 12.99
C GLU A 45 8.06 29.87 12.11
N MET A 46 7.60 29.66 10.87
CA MET A 46 7.24 30.70 9.91
C MET A 46 5.80 31.19 10.03
N ASP A 47 4.98 30.59 10.91
CA ASP A 47 3.53 30.81 10.91
C ASP A 47 3.12 32.22 11.35
N ASP A 48 2.80 33.07 10.39
CA ASP A 48 2.23 34.40 10.57
C ASP A 48 0.75 34.47 10.12
N GLY A 49 0.12 33.32 9.86
CA GLY A 49 -1.25 33.17 9.36
C GLY A 49 -1.39 33.36 7.85
N ARG A 50 -0.33 33.71 7.12
CA ARG A 50 -0.33 33.92 5.68
C ARG A 50 0.20 32.72 4.92
N PHE A 51 -0.08 32.67 3.63
CA PHE A 51 0.54 31.71 2.73
C PHE A 51 2.00 32.09 2.44
N HIS A 52 2.88 31.11 2.49
CA HIS A 52 4.30 31.23 2.15
C HIS A 52 4.60 30.47 0.85
N LYS A 53 5.48 31.02 0.00
CA LYS A 53 5.99 30.30 -1.18
C LYS A 53 6.64 28.99 -0.73
N VAL A 54 6.29 27.90 -1.41
CA VAL A 54 6.90 26.58 -1.13
C VAL A 54 8.42 26.65 -1.27
N ALA A 55 8.95 27.46 -2.20
CA ALA A 55 10.38 27.70 -2.34
C ALA A 55 11.04 28.26 -1.07
N ASN A 56 10.35 29.18 -0.34
CA ASN A 56 10.85 29.73 0.91
C ASN A 56 10.84 28.70 2.03
N VAL A 57 9.75 27.91 2.13
CA VAL A 57 9.65 26.81 3.11
C VAL A 57 10.75 25.77 2.87
N ILE A 58 11.02 25.41 1.61
CA ILE A 58 12.12 24.50 1.27
C ILE A 58 13.45 25.08 1.73
N GLY A 59 13.73 26.37 1.43
CA GLY A 59 14.97 27.04 1.80
C GLY A 59 15.19 27.08 3.31
N GLU A 60 14.15 27.35 4.10
CA GLU A 60 14.23 27.32 5.56
C GLU A 60 14.41 25.88 6.10
N THR A 61 13.72 24.89 5.51
CA THR A 61 13.84 23.48 5.89
C THR A 61 15.26 22.93 5.63
N MET A 62 15.95 23.41 4.59
CA MET A 62 17.34 23.01 4.30
C MET A 62 18.32 23.33 5.44
N LYS A 63 17.99 24.28 6.33
CA LYS A 63 18.79 24.56 7.54
C LYS A 63 18.73 23.43 8.57
N LEU A 64 17.73 22.55 8.46
CA LEU A 64 17.53 21.39 9.35
C LEU A 64 17.80 20.07 8.64
N HIS A 65 17.66 20.02 7.30
CA HIS A 65 17.69 18.77 6.52
C HIS A 65 18.92 18.70 5.60
N PRO A 66 19.87 17.74 5.84
CA PRO A 66 21.15 17.67 5.14
C PRO A 66 21.05 17.02 3.74
N HIS A 67 19.95 17.24 3.01
CA HIS A 67 19.71 16.71 1.69
C HIS A 67 19.22 17.79 0.73
N GLY A 68 19.20 17.48 -0.59
CA GLY A 68 18.82 18.44 -1.62
C GLY A 68 17.35 18.90 -1.53
N ASP A 69 17.10 20.08 -2.07
CA ASP A 69 15.80 20.76 -2.14
C ASP A 69 14.69 19.91 -2.79
N ALA A 70 15.03 19.07 -3.77
CA ALA A 70 14.08 18.19 -4.44
C ALA A 70 13.42 17.20 -3.47
N ALA A 71 14.18 16.60 -2.54
CA ALA A 71 13.64 15.68 -1.55
C ALA A 71 12.65 16.37 -0.59
N ILE A 72 12.96 17.61 -0.19
CA ILE A 72 12.08 18.43 0.66
C ILE A 72 10.80 18.80 -0.11
N ARG A 73 10.94 19.24 -1.38
CA ARG A 73 9.80 19.56 -2.26
C ARG A 73 8.85 18.39 -2.37
N ASP A 74 9.36 17.22 -2.70
CA ASP A 74 8.54 16.02 -2.94
C ASP A 74 7.83 15.58 -1.65
N ALA A 75 8.51 15.62 -0.51
CA ALA A 75 7.90 15.34 0.80
C ALA A 75 6.82 16.36 1.18
N LEU A 76 7.05 17.66 0.91
CA LEU A 76 6.08 18.72 1.17
C LEU A 76 4.83 18.55 0.29
N VAL A 77 4.99 18.26 -1.00
CA VAL A 77 3.88 18.02 -1.92
C VAL A 77 3.06 16.81 -1.49
N VAL A 78 3.71 15.72 -1.07
CA VAL A 78 3.01 14.54 -0.54
C VAL A 78 2.20 14.88 0.71
N LEU A 79 2.79 15.59 1.70
CA LEU A 79 2.08 16.02 2.90
C LEU A 79 0.90 16.95 2.57
N ALA A 80 1.11 17.91 1.68
CA ALA A 80 0.08 18.86 1.27
C ALA A 80 -1.10 18.17 0.56
N ASN A 81 -0.83 17.13 -0.24
CA ASN A 81 -1.86 16.36 -0.94
C ASN A 81 -2.70 15.47 -0.01
N LYS A 82 -2.21 15.14 1.19
CA LYS A 82 -3.01 14.47 2.25
C LYS A 82 -4.06 15.42 2.87
N ARG A 83 -3.92 16.73 2.75
CA ARG A 83 -4.84 17.80 3.19
C ARG A 83 -5.07 17.90 4.70
N TYR A 84 -4.41 17.15 5.54
CA TYR A 84 -4.58 17.22 6.99
C TYR A 84 -3.87 18.43 7.61
N PHE A 85 -2.58 18.64 7.30
CA PHE A 85 -1.71 19.55 8.04
C PHE A 85 -1.25 20.77 7.25
N ILE A 86 -1.33 20.69 5.92
CA ILE A 86 -0.88 21.78 5.02
C ILE A 86 -2.03 22.23 4.13
N GLU A 87 -2.40 23.50 4.27
CA GLU A 87 -3.31 24.18 3.37
C GLU A 87 -2.55 24.66 2.13
N ARG A 88 -3.16 24.52 0.96
CA ARG A 88 -2.51 24.68 -0.34
C ARG A 88 -3.11 25.82 -1.13
N GLN A 89 -2.27 26.58 -1.83
CA GLN A 89 -2.68 27.52 -2.85
C GLN A 89 -1.87 27.33 -4.13
N GLY A 90 -2.55 27.13 -5.25
CA GLY A 90 -1.95 26.81 -6.54
C GLY A 90 -1.96 25.31 -6.86
N ASN A 91 -1.22 24.90 -7.88
CA ASN A 91 -1.23 23.54 -8.41
C ASN A 91 -0.21 22.63 -7.69
N PHE A 92 -0.66 21.83 -6.74
CA PHE A 92 0.12 20.81 -6.04
C PHE A 92 0.09 19.43 -6.72
N GLY A 93 -0.29 19.37 -8.01
CA GLY A 93 -0.52 18.13 -8.73
C GLY A 93 -1.93 17.58 -8.49
N ASN A 94 -2.23 16.45 -9.12
CA ASN A 94 -3.51 15.81 -9.00
C ASN A 94 -3.33 14.30 -8.74
N LEU A 95 -3.79 13.81 -7.59
CA LEU A 95 -3.70 12.40 -7.21
C LEU A 95 -4.58 11.49 -8.07
N LEU A 96 -5.62 12.03 -8.71
CA LEU A 96 -6.52 11.26 -9.56
C LEU A 96 -5.93 11.05 -10.96
N THR A 97 -5.36 12.12 -11.55
CA THR A 97 -4.81 12.06 -12.91
C THR A 97 -3.33 11.69 -12.96
N GLY A 98 -2.58 11.87 -11.85
CA GLY A 98 -1.13 11.67 -11.81
C GLY A 98 -0.31 12.88 -12.25
N HIS A 99 -0.95 14.01 -12.60
CA HIS A 99 -0.22 15.21 -13.02
C HIS A 99 0.68 15.74 -11.89
N PRO A 100 1.92 16.13 -12.18
CA PRO A 100 2.88 16.62 -11.18
C PRO A 100 2.52 18.02 -10.68
N ALA A 101 3.04 18.36 -9.49
CA ALA A 101 2.94 19.70 -8.95
C ALA A 101 3.72 20.74 -9.76
N ALA A 102 3.25 21.98 -9.75
CA ALA A 102 3.97 23.11 -10.32
C ALA A 102 5.29 23.38 -9.59
N ALA A 103 6.17 24.19 -10.18
CA ALA A 103 7.43 24.55 -9.57
C ALA A 103 7.21 25.30 -8.23
N PRO A 104 8.07 25.10 -7.21
CA PRO A 104 7.91 25.67 -5.85
C PRO A 104 7.73 27.17 -5.77
N ARG A 105 8.23 27.91 -6.75
CA ARG A 105 8.09 29.39 -6.83
C ARG A 105 6.68 29.87 -7.17
N TYR A 106 5.81 28.99 -7.68
CA TYR A 106 4.45 29.34 -8.11
C TYR A 106 3.38 28.95 -7.10
N ILE A 107 3.67 27.98 -6.23
CA ILE A 107 2.72 27.43 -5.27
C ILE A 107 3.02 27.91 -3.86
N GLU A 108 1.99 27.99 -3.02
CA GLU A 108 2.07 28.51 -1.66
C GLU A 108 1.40 27.54 -0.69
N CYS A 109 1.85 27.57 0.56
CA CYS A 109 1.28 26.74 1.61
C CYS A 109 1.37 27.42 2.98
N ARG A 110 0.54 26.94 3.92
CA ARG A 110 0.57 27.27 5.34
C ARG A 110 0.02 26.13 6.18
N LEU A 111 0.18 26.18 7.48
CA LEU A 111 -0.44 25.21 8.39
C LEU A 111 -1.95 25.32 8.40
N THR A 112 -2.64 24.19 8.48
CA THR A 112 -4.08 24.13 8.73
C THR A 112 -4.39 24.46 10.19
N PRO A 113 -5.65 24.85 10.53
CA PRO A 113 -6.08 24.96 11.92
C PRO A 113 -5.90 23.66 12.71
N LEU A 114 -6.19 22.50 12.09
CA LEU A 114 -5.98 21.19 12.71
C LEU A 114 -4.50 20.99 13.11
N ALA A 115 -3.56 21.29 12.22
CA ALA A 115 -2.13 21.15 12.52
C ALA A 115 -1.69 22.03 13.70
N ARG A 116 -2.11 23.29 13.73
CA ARG A 116 -1.78 24.22 14.81
C ARG A 116 -2.28 23.76 16.17
N GLU A 117 -3.47 23.19 16.22
CA GLU A 117 -4.12 22.78 17.46
C GLU A 117 -3.61 21.41 17.99
N THR A 118 -3.12 20.54 17.09
CA THR A 118 -2.92 19.14 17.46
C THR A 118 -1.49 18.64 17.35
N LEU A 119 -0.59 19.34 16.64
CA LEU A 119 0.76 18.87 16.39
C LEU A 119 1.84 19.57 17.24
N PHE A 120 1.57 20.75 17.75
CA PHE A 120 2.60 21.60 18.36
C PHE A 120 2.28 21.94 19.81
N ASN A 121 3.28 21.78 20.67
CA ASN A 121 3.28 22.27 22.04
C ASN A 121 4.74 22.55 22.42
N VAL A 122 5.19 23.80 22.28
CA VAL A 122 6.59 24.19 22.49
C VAL A 122 7.12 23.79 23.88
N PRO A 123 6.39 24.00 24.99
CA PRO A 123 6.81 23.58 26.32
C PRO A 123 7.04 22.09 26.49
N LEU A 124 6.33 21.25 25.76
CA LEU A 124 6.42 19.80 25.86
C LEU A 124 7.30 19.17 24.76
N THR A 125 7.81 19.98 23.83
CA THR A 125 8.64 19.49 22.74
C THR A 125 10.09 19.32 23.20
N GLU A 126 10.64 18.12 23.02
CA GLU A 126 12.05 17.85 23.17
C GLU A 126 12.80 18.26 21.90
N TYR A 127 13.89 19.01 22.08
CA TYR A 127 14.72 19.52 20.98
C TYR A 127 16.13 18.95 21.02
N ALA A 128 16.64 18.56 19.85
CA ALA A 128 18.03 18.17 19.62
C ALA A 128 18.75 19.20 18.74
N PRO A 129 20.09 19.27 18.74
CA PRO A 129 20.83 20.05 17.77
C PRO A 129 20.58 19.57 16.34
N SER A 130 20.47 20.50 15.37
CA SER A 130 20.45 20.18 13.95
C SER A 130 21.77 19.54 13.49
N TYR A 131 21.81 18.98 12.30
CA TYR A 131 22.98 18.28 11.75
C TYR A 131 24.27 19.13 11.75
N ASP A 132 24.17 20.45 11.68
CA ASP A 132 25.30 21.40 11.71
C ASP A 132 25.46 22.12 13.08
N GLY A 133 24.61 21.80 14.06
CA GLY A 133 24.59 22.38 15.39
C GLY A 133 24.15 23.84 15.48
N ARG A 134 23.74 24.47 14.36
CA ARG A 134 23.38 25.90 14.33
C ARG A 134 21.97 26.19 14.80
N LYS A 135 21.07 25.22 14.64
CA LYS A 135 19.67 25.30 15.05
C LYS A 135 19.33 24.13 15.98
N LYS A 136 18.13 24.17 16.54
CA LYS A 136 17.52 23.04 17.23
C LYS A 136 16.35 22.54 16.39
N GLU A 137 16.13 21.25 16.39
CA GLU A 137 15.00 20.60 15.72
C GLU A 137 14.27 19.68 16.72
N PRO A 138 12.95 19.50 16.57
CA PRO A 138 12.20 18.60 17.44
C PRO A 138 12.61 17.14 17.21
N VAL A 139 12.85 16.40 18.30
CA VAL A 139 13.09 14.95 18.26
C VAL A 139 11.85 14.23 17.75
N SER A 140 10.67 14.62 18.26
CA SER A 140 9.34 14.26 17.76
C SER A 140 8.38 15.41 18.03
N LEU A 141 7.33 15.54 17.25
CA LEU A 141 6.24 16.47 17.56
C LEU A 141 5.33 15.85 18.63
N PRO A 142 4.85 16.64 19.61
CA PRO A 142 3.88 16.20 20.61
C PRO A 142 2.47 16.08 19.97
N SER A 143 2.36 15.21 18.98
CA SER A 143 1.12 15.02 18.23
C SER A 143 0.05 14.36 19.07
N LYS A 144 -1.12 14.95 19.13
CA LYS A 144 -2.32 14.44 19.80
C LYS A 144 -3.23 13.61 18.88
N LEU A 145 -2.81 13.38 17.62
CA LEU A 145 -3.55 12.61 16.62
C LEU A 145 -2.83 11.31 16.26
N PRO A 146 -3.54 10.28 15.82
CA PRO A 146 -2.95 9.02 15.35
C PRO A 146 -2.36 9.17 13.93
N VAL A 147 -1.38 10.07 13.76
CA VAL A 147 -0.83 10.53 12.48
C VAL A 147 -0.29 9.40 11.63
N LEU A 148 0.35 8.38 12.23
CA LEU A 148 0.88 7.23 11.52
C LEU A 148 -0.21 6.52 10.69
N LEU A 149 -1.37 6.30 11.30
CA LEU A 149 -2.50 5.65 10.63
C LEU A 149 -3.27 6.59 9.70
N MET A 150 -3.37 7.89 10.03
CA MET A 150 -4.00 8.89 9.17
C MET A 150 -3.22 9.10 7.88
N GLN A 151 -1.90 9.25 7.98
CA GLN A 151 -1.05 9.58 6.84
C GLN A 151 -0.77 8.37 5.93
N GLY A 152 -0.72 7.16 6.49
CA GLY A 152 -0.38 5.98 5.74
C GLY A 152 0.99 6.10 5.06
N PRO A 153 2.10 6.24 5.82
CA PRO A 153 3.42 6.39 5.23
C PRO A 153 3.90 5.11 4.56
N GLU A 154 4.60 5.30 3.44
CA GLU A 154 5.36 4.24 2.77
C GLU A 154 6.85 4.59 2.81
N GLY A 155 7.72 3.62 3.07
CA GLY A 155 9.16 3.82 3.14
C GLY A 155 9.93 2.55 2.84
N ILE A 156 11.01 2.69 2.08
CA ILE A 156 11.92 1.59 1.77
C ILE A 156 13.28 1.92 2.40
N ALA A 157 13.71 1.08 3.32
CA ALA A 157 15.00 1.17 3.98
C ALA A 157 15.91 -0.01 3.58
N VAL A 158 17.07 -0.10 4.19
CA VAL A 158 17.98 -1.24 3.97
C VAL A 158 17.48 -2.44 4.79
N GLY A 159 17.08 -3.50 4.09
CA GLY A 159 16.62 -4.74 4.72
C GLY A 159 15.20 -4.73 5.27
N MET A 160 14.48 -3.61 5.19
CA MET A 160 13.08 -3.51 5.63
C MET A 160 12.32 -2.42 4.87
N ALA A 161 10.99 -2.53 4.91
CA ALA A 161 10.09 -1.53 4.34
C ALA A 161 8.87 -1.36 5.23
N THR A 162 8.28 -0.17 5.21
CA THR A 162 6.97 0.10 5.81
C THR A 162 5.97 0.48 4.73
N LYS A 163 4.76 -0.05 4.83
CA LYS A 163 3.61 0.35 4.02
C LYS A 163 2.38 0.34 4.91
N THR A 164 2.10 1.48 5.49
CA THR A 164 0.88 1.70 6.27
C THR A 164 -0.21 2.19 5.33
N LEU A 165 -1.40 1.61 5.41
CA LEU A 165 -2.54 2.12 4.65
C LEU A 165 -3.20 3.26 5.42
N PRO A 166 -3.68 4.32 4.74
CA PRO A 166 -4.35 5.44 5.41
C PRO A 166 -5.72 5.02 5.95
N HIS A 167 -6.11 5.61 7.07
CA HIS A 167 -7.38 5.39 7.75
C HIS A 167 -8.11 6.72 7.94
N ASN A 168 -9.43 6.63 8.12
CA ASN A 168 -10.27 7.81 8.32
C ASN A 168 -10.03 8.44 9.69
N LEU A 169 -9.85 9.77 9.74
CA LEU A 169 -9.59 10.52 10.97
C LEU A 169 -10.68 10.32 12.02
N THR A 170 -11.93 10.50 11.64
CA THR A 170 -13.07 10.41 12.58
C THR A 170 -13.22 8.99 13.16
N GLU A 171 -13.01 7.97 12.32
CA GLU A 171 -13.06 6.57 12.77
C GLU A 171 -11.90 6.22 13.71
N LEU A 172 -10.70 6.74 13.45
CA LEU A 172 -9.55 6.57 14.35
C LEU A 172 -9.79 7.23 15.71
N LEU A 173 -10.32 8.47 15.72
CA LEU A 173 -10.65 9.20 16.94
C LEU A 173 -11.76 8.50 17.72
N GLN A 174 -12.81 8.00 17.05
CA GLN A 174 -13.85 7.22 17.68
C GLN A 174 -13.31 5.91 18.28
N ALA A 175 -12.41 5.24 17.58
CA ALA A 175 -11.75 4.04 18.08
C ALA A 175 -10.86 4.33 19.29
N GLN A 176 -10.21 5.49 19.40
CA GLN A 176 -9.50 5.91 20.61
C GLN A 176 -10.47 6.09 21.81
N ILE A 177 -11.64 6.69 21.60
CA ILE A 177 -12.70 6.76 22.64
C ILE A 177 -13.14 5.36 23.07
N ASP A 178 -13.33 4.44 22.13
CA ASP A 178 -13.73 3.06 22.44
C ASP A 178 -12.63 2.30 23.20
N LEU A 179 -11.35 2.47 22.84
CA LEU A 179 -10.22 1.92 23.60
C LEU A 179 -10.17 2.46 25.03
N LEU A 180 -10.32 3.77 25.22
CA LEU A 180 -10.39 4.39 26.54
C LEU A 180 -11.54 3.82 27.37
N ASN A 181 -12.63 3.40 26.74
CA ASN A 181 -13.75 2.75 27.38
C ASN A 181 -13.60 1.24 27.54
N GLY A 182 -12.44 0.67 27.17
CA GLY A 182 -12.14 -0.77 27.32
C GLY A 182 -12.84 -1.66 26.30
N LYS A 183 -13.28 -1.12 25.17
CA LYS A 183 -13.89 -1.87 24.09
C LYS A 183 -12.83 -2.38 23.11
N GLU A 184 -13.12 -3.50 22.46
CA GLU A 184 -12.35 -3.95 21.31
C GLU A 184 -12.64 -3.06 20.11
N VAL A 185 -11.59 -2.76 19.34
CA VAL A 185 -11.68 -1.89 18.16
C VAL A 185 -11.17 -2.60 16.91
N ARG A 186 -11.81 -2.30 15.79
CA ARG A 186 -11.36 -2.72 14.47
C ARG A 186 -11.53 -1.55 13.50
N VAL A 187 -10.41 -1.01 13.04
CA VAL A 187 -10.40 0.09 12.08
C VAL A 187 -9.91 -0.43 10.73
N LEU A 188 -10.57 -0.02 9.67
CA LEU A 188 -10.25 -0.42 8.31
C LEU A 188 -9.74 0.77 7.50
N PRO A 189 -8.86 0.57 6.50
CA PRO A 189 -8.36 1.63 5.66
C PRO A 189 -9.45 2.44 4.97
N ASP A 190 -9.13 3.70 4.67
CA ASP A 190 -9.94 4.62 3.89
C ASP A 190 -9.05 5.38 2.90
N PHE A 191 -9.38 5.32 1.62
CA PHE A 191 -8.53 5.83 0.56
C PHE A 191 -9.05 7.14 -0.02
N PRO A 192 -8.17 8.13 -0.28
CA PRO A 192 -8.58 9.43 -0.83
C PRO A 192 -9.25 9.33 -2.20
N GLN A 193 -8.90 8.28 -2.99
CA GLN A 193 -9.48 8.03 -4.30
C GLN A 193 -10.87 7.38 -4.27
N GLY A 194 -11.31 6.89 -3.10
CA GLY A 194 -12.55 6.11 -2.95
C GLY A 194 -12.36 4.65 -3.33
N GLY A 195 -13.25 4.14 -4.15
CA GLY A 195 -13.25 2.76 -4.62
C GLY A 195 -13.93 1.77 -3.69
N LEU A 196 -13.97 0.53 -4.11
CA LEU A 196 -14.53 -0.60 -3.37
C LEU A 196 -13.40 -1.39 -2.73
N MET A 197 -13.54 -1.80 -1.47
CA MET A 197 -12.52 -2.52 -0.72
C MET A 197 -13.06 -3.84 -0.16
N ASP A 198 -12.30 -4.91 -0.36
CA ASP A 198 -12.50 -6.20 0.30
C ASP A 198 -11.41 -6.42 1.35
N PRO A 199 -11.74 -6.27 2.65
CA PRO A 199 -10.78 -6.36 3.74
C PRO A 199 -10.60 -7.77 4.32
N ALA A 200 -11.08 -8.83 3.65
CA ALA A 200 -11.11 -10.19 4.20
C ALA A 200 -9.72 -10.69 4.63
N GLU A 201 -8.66 -10.30 3.90
CA GLU A 201 -7.28 -10.70 4.18
C GLU A 201 -6.43 -9.57 4.80
N TYR A 202 -7.05 -8.55 5.41
CA TYR A 202 -6.32 -7.39 5.94
C TYR A 202 -5.47 -7.70 7.17
N ASP A 203 -5.92 -8.60 8.02
CA ASP A 203 -5.21 -9.09 9.21
C ASP A 203 -4.63 -7.96 10.09
N ASP A 204 -5.48 -7.00 10.46
CA ASP A 204 -5.11 -5.84 11.32
C ASP A 204 -3.86 -5.09 10.83
N GLY A 205 -3.71 -4.94 9.50
CA GLY A 205 -2.60 -4.23 8.89
C GLY A 205 -1.35 -5.05 8.59
N ARG A 206 -1.39 -6.39 8.77
CA ARG A 206 -0.30 -7.32 8.47
C ARG A 206 -0.49 -8.12 7.19
N GLY A 207 -1.65 -7.99 6.57
CA GLY A 207 -2.05 -8.75 5.40
C GLY A 207 -2.14 -7.89 4.15
N LYS A 208 -3.13 -8.20 3.33
CA LYS A 208 -3.42 -7.49 2.08
C LYS A 208 -4.92 -7.23 1.95
N ILE A 209 -5.24 -6.26 1.14
CA ILE A 209 -6.62 -5.94 0.75
C ILE A 209 -6.74 -5.94 -0.77
N ARG A 210 -7.92 -6.24 -1.28
CA ARG A 210 -8.26 -6.02 -2.68
C ARG A 210 -9.06 -4.74 -2.79
N VAL A 211 -8.70 -3.90 -3.76
CA VAL A 211 -9.38 -2.63 -4.03
C VAL A 211 -9.79 -2.60 -5.49
N ARG A 212 -11.05 -2.27 -5.76
CA ARG A 212 -11.62 -2.14 -7.10
C ARG A 212 -12.02 -0.71 -7.40
N ALA A 213 -11.88 -0.33 -8.66
CA ALA A 213 -12.55 0.82 -9.21
C ALA A 213 -14.08 0.68 -9.06
N LYS A 214 -14.77 1.78 -8.84
CA LYS A 214 -16.22 1.79 -8.95
C LYS A 214 -16.59 1.98 -10.40
N ILE A 215 -17.13 0.91 -11.02
CA ILE A 215 -17.51 0.85 -12.43
C ILE A 215 -18.99 0.57 -12.53
N GLU A 216 -19.72 1.44 -13.20
CA GLU A 216 -21.16 1.33 -13.37
C GLU A 216 -21.51 1.28 -14.87
N PRO A 217 -22.50 0.46 -15.27
CA PRO A 217 -22.97 0.46 -16.64
C PRO A 217 -23.75 1.74 -16.95
N ARG A 218 -23.48 2.34 -18.11
CA ARG A 218 -24.25 3.44 -18.70
C ARG A 218 -24.88 2.95 -20.01
N GLY A 219 -25.96 2.17 -19.91
CA GLY A 219 -26.58 1.46 -21.03
C GLY A 219 -25.82 0.16 -21.38
N ASP A 220 -26.15 -0.44 -22.53
CA ASP A 220 -25.72 -1.80 -22.88
C ASP A 220 -24.25 -1.90 -23.32
N LYS A 221 -23.62 -0.78 -23.69
CA LYS A 221 -22.31 -0.77 -24.36
C LYS A 221 -21.29 0.19 -23.75
N THR A 222 -21.63 0.84 -22.68
CA THR A 222 -20.77 1.84 -22.08
C THR A 222 -20.63 1.57 -20.58
N ALA A 223 -19.42 1.54 -20.07
CA ALA A 223 -19.12 1.53 -18.64
C ALA A 223 -18.49 2.87 -18.25
N VAL A 224 -18.81 3.35 -17.05
CA VAL A 224 -18.22 4.56 -16.49
C VAL A 224 -17.50 4.22 -15.20
N VAL A 225 -16.24 4.60 -15.12
CA VAL A 225 -15.44 4.54 -13.89
C VAL A 225 -15.61 5.87 -13.16
N SER A 226 -16.15 5.81 -11.95
CA SER A 226 -16.40 6.99 -11.09
C SER A 226 -15.45 7.11 -9.90
N GLU A 227 -14.78 6.02 -9.50
CA GLU A 227 -13.77 6.00 -8.45
C GLU A 227 -12.63 5.05 -8.81
N LEU A 228 -11.40 5.37 -8.37
CA LEU A 228 -10.20 4.61 -8.68
C LEU A 228 -9.76 3.74 -7.50
N PRO A 229 -9.08 2.61 -7.75
CA PRO A 229 -8.39 1.87 -6.71
C PRO A 229 -7.22 2.67 -6.11
N TYR A 230 -6.86 2.37 -4.88
CA TYR A 230 -5.73 3.00 -4.20
C TYR A 230 -4.42 2.87 -4.98
N GLY A 231 -3.76 3.99 -5.22
CA GLY A 231 -2.48 4.08 -5.92
C GLY A 231 -2.59 4.02 -7.45
N VAL A 232 -3.80 3.96 -8.01
CA VAL A 232 -4.06 4.00 -9.46
C VAL A 232 -4.50 5.41 -9.85
N THR A 233 -3.99 5.90 -10.98
CA THR A 233 -4.41 7.17 -11.60
C THR A 233 -5.24 6.91 -12.85
N THR A 234 -5.98 7.90 -13.35
CA THR A 234 -6.74 7.76 -14.61
C THR A 234 -5.82 7.38 -15.75
N GLU A 235 -4.64 8.01 -15.86
CA GLU A 235 -3.64 7.71 -16.87
C GLU A 235 -3.16 6.26 -16.79
N SER A 236 -2.81 5.77 -15.58
CA SER A 236 -2.34 4.39 -15.40
C SER A 236 -3.43 3.35 -15.66
N LEU A 237 -4.68 3.63 -15.27
CA LEU A 237 -5.82 2.76 -15.53
C LEU A 237 -6.09 2.65 -17.04
N ILE A 238 -6.15 3.78 -17.75
CA ILE A 238 -6.36 3.81 -19.21
C ILE A 238 -5.25 3.03 -19.92
N ALA A 239 -3.98 3.29 -19.57
CA ALA A 239 -2.85 2.56 -20.14
C ALA A 239 -2.93 1.04 -19.88
N SER A 240 -3.39 0.62 -18.69
CA SER A 240 -3.57 -0.81 -18.37
C SER A 240 -4.70 -1.44 -19.19
N ILE A 241 -5.80 -0.71 -19.43
CA ILE A 241 -6.93 -1.14 -20.27
C ILE A 241 -6.49 -1.28 -21.75
N GLU A 242 -5.79 -0.28 -22.28
CA GLU A 242 -5.24 -0.33 -23.64
C GLU A 242 -4.28 -1.50 -23.83
N ASN A 243 -3.39 -1.76 -22.86
CA ASN A 243 -2.47 -2.89 -22.88
C ASN A 243 -3.23 -4.23 -22.89
N ALA A 244 -4.27 -4.37 -22.07
CA ALA A 244 -5.13 -5.56 -22.05
C ALA A 244 -5.89 -5.74 -23.37
N SER A 245 -6.33 -4.65 -23.99
CA SER A 245 -6.98 -4.66 -25.31
C SER A 245 -6.01 -5.08 -26.41
N GLN A 246 -4.79 -4.54 -26.43
CA GLN A 246 -3.74 -4.94 -27.39
C GLN A 246 -3.37 -6.42 -27.29
N LYS A 247 -3.40 -6.97 -26.05
CA LYS A 247 -3.19 -8.41 -25.81
C LYS A 247 -4.41 -9.29 -26.16
N GLY A 248 -5.50 -8.71 -26.64
CA GLY A 248 -6.73 -9.43 -26.96
C GLY A 248 -7.49 -9.99 -25.76
N GLN A 249 -7.19 -9.50 -24.53
CA GLN A 249 -7.85 -9.94 -23.30
C GLN A 249 -9.21 -9.30 -23.08
N ILE A 250 -9.37 -8.07 -23.59
CA ILE A 250 -10.62 -7.30 -23.55
C ILE A 250 -10.82 -6.64 -24.92
N LYS A 251 -12.08 -6.54 -25.37
CA LYS A 251 -12.42 -5.76 -26.58
C LYS A 251 -12.91 -4.39 -26.18
N ILE A 252 -12.15 -3.36 -26.53
CA ILE A 252 -12.48 -1.96 -26.27
C ILE A 252 -12.72 -1.25 -27.63
N GLY A 253 -13.75 -0.40 -27.68
CA GLY A 253 -14.00 0.51 -28.79
C GLY A 253 -13.24 1.82 -28.62
N GLU A 254 -13.72 2.65 -27.71
CA GLU A 254 -13.16 3.97 -27.42
C GLU A 254 -13.08 4.18 -25.89
N ILE A 255 -12.14 5.00 -25.44
CA ILE A 255 -12.00 5.43 -24.04
C ILE A 255 -11.93 6.95 -24.02
N HIS A 256 -12.78 7.57 -23.21
CA HIS A 256 -12.79 9.01 -23.01
C HIS A 256 -12.59 9.34 -21.53
N ASP A 257 -11.64 10.22 -21.24
CA ASP A 257 -11.39 10.72 -19.89
C ASP A 257 -11.98 12.13 -19.73
N TYR A 258 -13.03 12.23 -18.93
CA TYR A 258 -13.71 13.48 -18.56
C TYR A 258 -13.37 13.91 -17.12
N THR A 259 -12.34 13.33 -16.52
CA THR A 259 -11.95 13.57 -15.13
C THR A 259 -11.56 15.03 -14.91
N THR A 260 -12.18 15.62 -13.90
CA THR A 260 -11.89 16.96 -13.39
C THR A 260 -11.52 16.88 -11.90
N ASP A 261 -12.38 17.38 -11.02
CA ASP A 261 -12.29 17.18 -9.56
C ASP A 261 -12.82 15.81 -9.12
N THR A 262 -13.60 15.16 -9.96
CA THR A 262 -14.13 13.82 -9.81
C THR A 262 -13.69 12.96 -10.99
N VAL A 263 -13.50 11.68 -10.74
CA VAL A 263 -13.15 10.71 -11.79
C VAL A 263 -14.37 10.44 -12.66
N GLU A 264 -14.21 10.54 -13.98
CA GLU A 264 -15.19 10.11 -14.97
C GLU A 264 -14.45 9.59 -16.21
N ILE A 265 -14.26 8.27 -16.28
CA ILE A 265 -13.69 7.61 -17.46
C ILE A 265 -14.80 6.79 -18.13
N GLU A 266 -15.14 7.13 -19.35
CA GLU A 266 -16.12 6.41 -20.16
C GLU A 266 -15.43 5.41 -21.07
N ILE A 267 -15.86 4.13 -21.00
CA ILE A 267 -15.32 3.03 -21.78
C ILE A 267 -16.44 2.50 -22.67
N GLN A 268 -16.29 2.65 -23.98
CA GLN A 268 -17.24 2.18 -24.98
C GLN A 268 -16.81 0.82 -25.54
N PHE A 269 -17.74 -0.12 -25.58
CA PHE A 269 -17.49 -1.48 -26.08
C PHE A 269 -18.01 -1.64 -27.51
N PRO A 270 -17.31 -2.43 -28.37
CA PRO A 270 -17.72 -2.65 -29.74
C PRO A 270 -19.01 -3.52 -29.82
N ARG A 271 -19.61 -3.60 -31.03
CA ARG A 271 -20.79 -4.45 -31.26
C ARG A 271 -20.52 -5.90 -30.86
N GLY A 272 -21.47 -6.52 -30.17
CA GLY A 272 -21.38 -7.92 -29.70
C GLY A 272 -20.60 -8.08 -28.38
N THR A 273 -20.30 -6.98 -27.70
CA THR A 273 -19.74 -6.98 -26.31
C THR A 273 -20.73 -6.27 -25.42
N TYR A 274 -21.21 -6.95 -24.39
CA TYR A 274 -22.12 -6.39 -23.38
C TYR A 274 -21.33 -5.92 -22.17
N VAL A 275 -21.75 -4.80 -21.60
CA VAL A 275 -21.04 -4.16 -20.48
C VAL A 275 -20.96 -5.07 -19.25
N GLU A 276 -22.03 -5.83 -18.98
CA GLU A 276 -22.08 -6.77 -17.84
C GLU A 276 -21.03 -7.89 -17.92
N GLU A 277 -20.68 -8.34 -19.13
CA GLU A 277 -19.63 -9.33 -19.36
C GLU A 277 -18.23 -8.70 -19.38
N ALA A 278 -18.13 -7.42 -19.76
CA ALA A 278 -16.88 -6.70 -19.87
C ALA A 278 -16.34 -6.18 -18.52
N ILE A 279 -17.21 -5.78 -17.59
CA ILE A 279 -16.79 -5.31 -16.26
C ILE A 279 -15.97 -6.37 -15.49
N PRO A 280 -16.35 -7.65 -15.40
CA PRO A 280 -15.51 -8.68 -14.81
C PRO A 280 -14.15 -8.83 -15.50
N GLN A 281 -14.07 -8.64 -16.83
CA GLN A 281 -12.81 -8.69 -17.56
C GLN A 281 -11.92 -7.49 -17.23
N LEU A 282 -12.48 -6.28 -17.06
CA LEU A 282 -11.74 -5.11 -16.58
C LEU A 282 -11.10 -5.40 -15.23
N TYR A 283 -11.81 -5.94 -14.26
CA TYR A 283 -11.25 -6.32 -12.96
C TYR A 283 -10.19 -7.43 -13.05
N ALA A 284 -10.38 -8.40 -13.96
CA ALA A 284 -9.47 -9.53 -14.08
C ALA A 284 -8.13 -9.17 -14.76
N TYR A 285 -8.13 -8.24 -15.73
CA TYR A 285 -7.00 -8.03 -16.64
C TYR A 285 -6.36 -6.65 -16.57
N THR A 286 -6.93 -5.72 -15.79
CA THR A 286 -6.43 -4.34 -15.71
C THR A 286 -6.22 -3.91 -14.26
N ASP A 287 -5.70 -2.70 -14.07
CA ASP A 287 -5.54 -2.07 -12.78
C ASP A 287 -6.88 -1.58 -12.17
N ALA A 288 -8.03 -1.95 -12.77
CA ALA A 288 -9.34 -1.74 -12.17
C ALA A 288 -9.54 -2.55 -10.87
N GLU A 289 -8.81 -3.65 -10.68
CA GLU A 289 -8.64 -4.32 -9.38
C GLU A 289 -7.16 -4.43 -9.06
N VAL A 290 -6.77 -3.97 -7.88
CA VAL A 290 -5.40 -4.09 -7.35
C VAL A 290 -5.40 -4.77 -6.00
N SER A 291 -4.33 -5.52 -5.71
CA SER A 291 -4.06 -6.07 -4.39
C SER A 291 -3.00 -5.22 -3.70
N VAL A 292 -3.32 -4.68 -2.53
CA VAL A 292 -2.43 -3.80 -1.76
C VAL A 292 -2.05 -4.50 -0.46
N SER A 293 -0.75 -4.78 -0.31
CA SER A 293 -0.21 -5.35 0.93
C SER A 293 0.05 -4.25 1.95
N SER A 294 -0.18 -4.54 3.23
CA SER A 294 0.14 -3.68 4.36
C SER A 294 1.19 -4.34 5.24
N SER A 295 2.13 -3.55 5.73
CA SER A 295 3.13 -3.96 6.73
C SER A 295 3.58 -2.70 7.48
N ILE A 296 3.09 -2.52 8.69
CA ILE A 296 3.37 -1.34 9.49
C ILE A 296 4.68 -1.56 10.23
N VAL A 297 5.69 -0.77 9.88
CA VAL A 297 6.95 -0.69 10.62
C VAL A 297 7.15 0.76 11.04
N ALA A 298 7.42 0.98 12.33
CA ALA A 298 7.69 2.30 12.89
C ALA A 298 8.89 2.26 13.84
N ILE A 299 9.53 3.39 14.07
CA ILE A 299 10.58 3.54 15.07
C ILE A 299 9.92 3.65 16.44
N CYS A 300 10.22 2.69 17.33
CA CYS A 300 9.77 2.65 18.69
C CYS A 300 10.99 2.83 19.62
N GLY A 301 11.21 4.06 20.09
CA GLY A 301 12.42 4.43 20.82
C GLY A 301 13.65 4.40 19.91
N ASP A 302 14.53 3.42 20.08
CA ASP A 302 15.81 3.30 19.38
C ASP A 302 15.84 2.17 18.31
N ARG A 303 14.68 1.55 18.01
CA ARG A 303 14.61 0.42 17.07
C ARG A 303 13.33 0.42 16.22
N PRO A 304 13.39 -0.14 15.01
CA PRO A 304 12.20 -0.38 14.20
C PRO A 304 11.44 -1.61 14.74
N GLU A 305 10.10 -1.49 14.82
CA GLU A 305 9.22 -2.59 15.21
C GLU A 305 8.09 -2.77 14.19
N GLN A 306 7.72 -4.03 13.95
CA GLN A 306 6.55 -4.36 13.13
C GLN A 306 5.32 -4.43 14.04
N LEU A 307 4.29 -3.67 13.69
CA LEU A 307 3.11 -3.46 14.52
C LEU A 307 1.83 -3.81 13.75
N SER A 308 0.73 -4.03 14.48
CA SER A 308 -0.61 -4.02 13.92
C SER A 308 -1.28 -2.65 14.09
N VAL A 309 -2.40 -2.42 13.40
CA VAL A 309 -3.20 -1.18 13.54
C VAL A 309 -3.66 -1.00 14.99
N THR A 310 -4.17 -2.07 15.61
CA THR A 310 -4.63 -2.06 17.00
C THR A 310 -3.49 -1.72 17.99
N GLN A 311 -2.29 -2.26 17.76
CA GLN A 311 -1.12 -1.94 18.60
C GLN A 311 -0.69 -0.48 18.45
N VAL A 312 -0.64 0.05 17.22
CA VAL A 312 -0.33 1.47 16.98
C VAL A 312 -1.37 2.37 17.63
N LEU A 313 -2.65 2.05 17.46
CA LEU A 313 -3.73 2.86 18.00
C LEU A 313 -3.73 2.84 19.55
N GLY A 314 -3.47 1.68 20.15
CA GLY A 314 -3.31 1.55 21.60
C GLY A 314 -2.18 2.44 22.13
N PHE A 315 -0.97 2.32 21.53
CA PHE A 315 0.17 3.17 21.90
C PHE A 315 -0.16 4.67 21.80
N LEU A 316 -0.77 5.09 20.69
CA LEU A 316 -1.09 6.51 20.46
C LEU A 316 -2.24 7.00 21.36
N THR A 317 -3.11 6.11 21.83
CA THR A 317 -4.14 6.46 22.82
C THR A 317 -3.54 6.67 24.22
N ASP A 318 -2.61 5.82 24.63
CA ASP A 318 -1.87 5.99 25.88
C ASP A 318 -1.00 7.26 25.83
N GLN A 319 -0.33 7.50 24.69
CA GLN A 319 0.44 8.72 24.49
C GLN A 319 -0.44 9.98 24.58
N LEU A 320 -1.65 9.96 24.02
CA LEU A 320 -2.57 11.09 24.10
C LEU A 320 -2.97 11.40 25.55
N LEU A 321 -3.24 10.37 26.37
CA LEU A 321 -3.51 10.53 27.80
C LEU A 321 -2.34 11.23 28.49
N GLU A 322 -1.11 10.75 28.26
CA GLU A 322 0.09 11.34 28.88
C GLU A 322 0.35 12.76 28.40
N GLN A 323 0.10 13.07 27.14
CA GLN A 323 0.24 14.44 26.61
C GLN A 323 -0.78 15.40 27.22
N ILE A 324 -2.04 15.02 27.33
CA ILE A 324 -3.07 15.84 27.97
C ILE A 324 -2.74 16.04 29.45
N ARG A 325 -2.26 14.99 30.15
CA ARG A 325 -1.77 15.12 31.52
C ARG A 325 -0.64 16.15 31.62
N ALA A 326 0.38 16.00 30.79
CA ALA A 326 1.55 16.88 30.80
C ALA A 326 1.18 18.34 30.46
N GLU A 327 0.25 18.57 29.51
CA GLU A 327 -0.29 19.90 29.20
C GLU A 327 -0.96 20.53 30.41
N LEU A 328 -1.85 19.79 31.09
CA LEU A 328 -2.58 20.27 32.26
C LEU A 328 -1.63 20.53 33.46
N GLU A 329 -0.65 19.64 33.67
CA GLU A 329 0.36 19.85 34.74
C GLU A 329 1.24 21.07 34.47
N TRP A 330 1.66 21.26 33.22
CA TRP A 330 2.40 22.44 32.82
C TRP A 330 1.57 23.72 33.00
N GLU A 331 0.32 23.75 32.53
CA GLU A 331 -0.59 24.88 32.67
C GLU A 331 -0.84 25.19 34.16
N LYS A 332 -1.07 24.16 34.99
CA LYS A 332 -1.21 24.28 36.43
C LYS A 332 0.02 24.93 37.04
N SER A 333 1.21 24.44 36.70
CA SER A 333 2.50 25.00 37.19
C SER A 333 2.65 26.49 36.84
N GLN A 334 2.29 26.89 35.60
CA GLN A 334 2.35 28.31 35.19
C GLN A 334 1.35 29.17 35.97
N LEU A 335 0.16 28.67 36.23
CA LEU A 335 -0.85 29.38 37.02
C LEU A 335 -0.45 29.46 38.50
N GLU A 336 0.13 28.41 39.07
CA GLU A 336 0.65 28.40 40.43
C GLU A 336 1.81 29.39 40.60
N ASP A 337 2.73 29.47 39.63
CA ASP A 337 3.80 30.46 39.65
C ASP A 337 3.28 31.90 39.52
N LYS A 338 2.30 32.10 38.63
CA LYS A 338 1.61 33.39 38.49
C LYS A 338 0.85 33.77 39.76
N ARG A 339 0.16 32.84 40.41
CA ARG A 339 -0.52 33.04 41.71
C ARG A 339 0.46 33.43 42.78
N HIS A 340 1.57 32.70 42.89
CA HIS A 340 2.63 32.98 43.83
C HIS A 340 3.18 34.42 43.65
N PHE A 341 3.54 34.78 42.41
CA PHE A 341 4.09 36.11 42.12
C PHE A 341 3.08 37.23 42.43
N LEU A 342 1.81 37.10 42.06
CA LEU A 342 0.77 38.07 42.40
C LEU A 342 0.56 38.19 43.92
N THR A 343 0.69 37.09 44.66
CA THR A 343 0.63 37.11 46.13
C THR A 343 1.80 37.89 46.70
N LEU A 344 3.02 37.66 46.21
CA LEU A 344 4.20 38.44 46.61
C LEU A 344 4.06 39.92 46.26
N GLU A 345 3.60 40.26 45.04
CA GLU A 345 3.36 41.62 44.59
C GLU A 345 2.34 42.35 45.50
N ARG A 346 1.25 41.65 45.87
CA ARG A 346 0.25 42.20 46.80
C ARG A 346 0.85 42.49 48.14
N ILE A 347 1.58 41.59 48.77
CA ILE A 347 2.24 41.76 50.07
C ILE A 347 3.27 42.88 49.99
N PHE A 348 4.10 42.92 48.95
CA PHE A 348 5.13 43.94 48.73
C PHE A 348 4.52 45.37 48.71
N VAL A 349 3.29 45.51 48.11
CA VAL A 349 2.58 46.78 48.04
C VAL A 349 1.76 47.06 49.28
N GLU A 350 0.94 46.14 49.79
CA GLU A 350 0.04 46.33 50.93
C GLU A 350 0.81 46.60 52.22
N GLU A 351 1.89 45.82 52.47
CA GLU A 351 2.74 45.92 53.66
C GLU A 351 3.86 46.95 53.47
N ARG A 352 3.83 47.67 52.30
CA ARG A 352 4.78 48.76 51.99
C ARG A 352 6.25 48.34 52.06
N VAL A 353 6.57 47.08 51.78
CA VAL A 353 7.95 46.55 51.80
C VAL A 353 8.87 47.34 50.85
N TYR A 354 8.32 47.88 49.76
CA TYR A 354 9.03 48.76 48.83
C TYR A 354 9.64 50.01 49.50
N LYS A 355 9.15 50.47 50.67
CA LYS A 355 9.70 51.62 51.37
C LYS A 355 11.05 51.33 52.07
N ARG A 356 11.31 50.06 52.34
CA ARG A 356 12.59 49.66 53.00
C ARG A 356 13.79 49.89 52.10
N ILE A 357 13.62 49.99 50.81
CA ILE A 357 14.69 50.20 49.82
C ILE A 357 15.11 51.68 49.72
N GLU A 358 14.35 52.63 50.32
CA GLU A 358 14.63 54.06 50.24
C GLU A 358 15.97 54.40 50.85
N GLU A 359 16.43 53.67 51.87
CA GLU A 359 17.71 53.91 52.59
C GLU A 359 18.87 53.03 52.08
N ALA A 360 18.61 52.08 51.19
CA ALA A 360 19.61 51.15 50.66
C ALA A 360 20.55 51.84 49.67
N LYS A 361 21.84 51.62 49.80
CA LYS A 361 22.87 52.32 49.00
C LYS A 361 23.44 51.49 47.88
N THR A 362 23.29 50.19 47.95
CA THR A 362 23.76 49.26 46.87
C THR A 362 22.65 48.31 46.42
N ASP A 363 22.75 47.77 45.21
CA ASP A 363 21.82 46.78 44.70
C ASP A 363 21.74 45.52 45.59
N LYS A 364 22.86 45.18 46.25
CA LYS A 364 22.90 44.07 47.19
C LYS A 364 22.09 44.37 48.44
N ASP A 365 22.17 45.61 48.96
CA ASP A 365 21.40 46.04 50.13
C ASP A 365 19.92 46.13 49.79
N VAL A 366 19.54 46.63 48.59
CA VAL A 366 18.18 46.67 48.11
C VAL A 366 17.57 45.27 48.11
N ARG A 367 18.27 44.28 47.58
CA ARG A 367 17.81 42.87 47.55
C ARG A 367 17.66 42.27 48.93
N ALA A 368 18.62 42.56 49.86
CA ALA A 368 18.58 42.11 51.25
C ALA A 368 17.35 42.69 51.97
N GLU A 369 17.09 43.99 51.85
CA GLU A 369 15.99 44.67 52.52
C GLU A 369 14.61 44.13 51.95
N VAL A 370 14.52 43.86 50.69
CA VAL A 370 13.30 43.22 50.11
C VAL A 370 13.16 41.81 50.63
N TRP A 371 14.23 41.02 50.64
CA TRP A 371 14.21 39.65 51.16
C TRP A 371 13.71 39.62 52.60
N ASP A 372 14.35 40.37 53.50
CA ASP A 372 14.02 40.40 54.91
C ASP A 372 12.62 40.96 55.17
N GLY A 373 12.21 41.97 54.40
CA GLY A 373 10.88 42.54 54.48
C GLY A 373 9.75 41.60 54.05
N MET A 374 10.02 40.80 53.03
CA MET A 374 9.07 39.81 52.54
C MET A 374 9.05 38.53 53.41
N HIS A 375 10.20 38.11 53.96
CA HIS A 375 10.32 36.91 54.80
C HIS A 375 9.41 36.94 56.04
N ALA A 376 9.10 38.14 56.55
CA ALA A 376 8.15 38.32 57.65
C ALA A 376 6.72 37.84 57.34
N TYR A 377 6.39 37.57 56.07
CA TYR A 377 5.07 37.15 55.57
C TYR A 377 5.14 35.80 54.84
N GLU A 378 6.18 34.99 55.11
CA GLU A 378 6.41 33.71 54.42
C GLU A 378 5.26 32.69 54.59
N ASP A 379 4.53 32.78 55.71
CA ASP A 379 3.31 32.01 55.97
C ASP A 379 2.17 32.24 54.96
N ARG A 380 2.22 33.36 54.26
CA ARG A 380 1.23 33.70 53.21
C ARG A 380 1.66 33.26 51.79
N PHE A 381 2.86 32.73 51.65
CA PHE A 381 3.40 32.32 50.34
C PHE A 381 2.89 30.97 49.91
N ALA A 382 2.66 30.77 48.62
CA ALA A 382 2.30 29.49 48.06
C ALA A 382 3.51 28.51 48.01
N ARG A 383 4.72 29.05 47.88
CA ARG A 383 6.01 28.37 47.93
C ARG A 383 7.08 29.28 48.56
N PRO A 384 8.22 28.74 49.02
CA PRO A 384 9.35 29.57 49.43
C PRO A 384 9.79 30.54 48.35
N MET A 385 10.11 31.78 48.73
CA MET A 385 10.58 32.81 47.81
C MET A 385 12.01 32.49 47.34
N ILE A 386 12.30 32.75 46.09
CA ILE A 386 13.62 32.60 45.48
C ILE A 386 14.19 33.94 45.03
N LYS A 387 15.49 33.99 44.70
CA LYS A 387 16.14 35.23 44.24
C LYS A 387 15.48 35.88 43.04
N ASP A 388 14.99 35.06 42.12
CA ASP A 388 14.30 35.52 40.93
C ASP A 388 12.99 36.26 41.24
N ASP A 389 12.30 35.86 42.30
CA ASP A 389 11.08 36.53 42.76
C ASP A 389 11.39 37.96 43.23
N ILE A 390 12.54 38.20 43.86
CA ILE A 390 13.00 39.55 44.26
C ILE A 390 13.27 40.41 43.02
N ASP A 391 13.97 39.85 42.03
CA ASP A 391 14.25 40.56 40.79
C ASP A 391 12.99 40.98 40.07
N ARG A 392 11.98 40.13 40.09
CA ARG A 392 10.64 40.42 39.53
C ARG A 392 9.90 41.48 40.36
N LEU A 393 9.99 41.46 41.71
CA LEU A 393 9.39 42.46 42.59
C LEU A 393 10.02 43.84 42.38
N LEU A 394 11.32 43.91 42.20
CA LEU A 394 12.05 45.16 41.94
C LEU A 394 11.75 45.79 40.58
N GLN A 395 11.18 45.02 39.64
CA GLN A 395 10.73 45.51 38.33
C GLN A 395 9.32 46.08 38.36
N ILE A 396 8.60 46.05 39.49
CA ILE A 396 7.25 46.57 39.61
C ILE A 396 7.27 48.08 39.42
N LYS A 397 6.47 48.58 38.46
CA LYS A 397 6.35 50.02 38.20
C LYS A 397 5.56 50.68 39.28
N ILE A 398 6.02 51.85 39.77
CA ILE A 398 5.38 52.68 40.82
C ILE A 398 3.89 52.92 40.54
N ARG A 399 3.49 53.03 39.28
CA ARG A 399 2.11 53.21 38.82
C ARG A 399 1.20 52.06 39.29
N ARG A 400 1.70 50.86 39.56
CA ARG A 400 0.95 49.68 40.05
C ARG A 400 0.62 49.71 41.53
N ILE A 401 1.12 50.70 42.27
CA ILE A 401 0.93 50.84 43.72
C ILE A 401 -0.37 51.59 44.07
N SER A 402 -1.28 51.83 43.10
CA SER A 402 -2.54 52.55 43.31
C SER A 402 -3.64 51.61 43.87
N ARG A 403 -4.64 52.19 44.57
CA ARG A 403 -5.79 51.44 45.10
C ARG A 403 -6.57 50.68 44.02
N PHE A 404 -6.62 51.19 42.79
CA PHE A 404 -7.27 50.56 41.67
C PHE A 404 -6.61 49.21 41.27
N ASP A 405 -5.28 49.16 41.36
CA ASP A 405 -4.54 47.92 41.01
C ASP A 405 -4.71 46.83 42.09
N ILE A 406 -4.90 47.19 43.38
CA ILE A 406 -5.13 46.21 44.48
C ILE A 406 -6.43 45.44 44.28
N GLU A 407 -7.53 46.09 43.91
CA GLU A 407 -8.81 45.42 43.64
C GLU A 407 -8.75 44.53 42.40
N LYS A 408 -8.03 44.98 41.37
CA LYS A 408 -7.74 44.18 40.18
C LYS A 408 -6.95 42.93 40.53
N HIS A 409 -5.88 43.06 41.29
CA HIS A 409 -5.07 41.93 41.76
C HIS A 409 -5.91 40.88 42.50
N LYS A 410 -6.85 41.32 43.35
CA LYS A 410 -7.74 40.38 44.05
C LYS A 410 -8.60 39.58 43.09
N LYS A 411 -9.19 40.21 42.10
CA LYS A 411 -9.98 39.55 41.05
C LYS A 411 -9.11 38.58 40.21
N ASP A 412 -7.89 39.01 39.85
CA ASP A 412 -6.98 38.19 39.07
C ASP A 412 -6.58 36.94 39.87
N LEU A 413 -6.34 37.03 41.20
CA LEU A 413 -6.07 35.91 42.07
C LEU A 413 -7.25 34.95 42.19
N GLU A 414 -8.47 35.44 42.32
CA GLU A 414 -9.71 34.64 42.36
C GLU A 414 -9.90 33.87 41.06
N GLU A 415 -9.64 34.51 39.92
CA GLU A 415 -9.74 33.88 38.61
C GLU A 415 -8.67 32.78 38.41
N ILE A 416 -7.42 33.04 38.81
CA ILE A 416 -6.36 32.03 38.75
C ILE A 416 -6.70 30.84 39.66
N HIS A 417 -7.23 31.09 40.84
CA HIS A 417 -7.64 30.01 41.74
C HIS A 417 -8.71 29.13 41.10
N ARG A 418 -9.72 29.71 40.48
CA ARG A 418 -10.79 29.00 39.74
C ARG A 418 -10.19 28.16 38.61
N GLN A 419 -9.26 28.71 37.83
CA GLN A 419 -8.59 27.98 36.73
C GLN A 419 -7.78 26.80 37.25
N ILE A 420 -7.05 26.95 38.37
CA ILE A 420 -6.31 25.85 39.01
C ILE A 420 -7.27 24.76 39.47
N GLU A 421 -8.39 25.13 40.11
CA GLU A 421 -9.42 24.13 40.52
C GLU A 421 -10.03 23.38 39.35
N GLU A 422 -10.23 24.06 38.24
CA GLU A 422 -10.73 23.42 37.00
C GLU A 422 -9.71 22.43 36.45
N ILE A 423 -8.43 22.79 36.42
CA ILE A 423 -7.35 21.89 35.95
C ILE A 423 -7.23 20.69 36.91
N VAL A 424 -7.31 20.89 38.21
CA VAL A 424 -7.27 19.80 39.18
C VAL A 424 -8.44 18.82 38.98
N ARG A 425 -9.63 19.32 38.67
CA ARG A 425 -10.79 18.47 38.32
C ARG A 425 -10.54 17.69 37.01
N LYS A 426 -9.97 18.32 35.98
CA LYS A 426 -9.59 17.68 34.71
C LYS A 426 -8.54 16.59 34.93
N LEU A 427 -7.55 16.84 35.77
CA LEU A 427 -6.52 15.85 36.13
C LEU A 427 -7.11 14.67 36.95
N ALA A 428 -8.09 14.93 37.81
CA ALA A 428 -8.76 13.87 38.59
C ALA A 428 -9.60 12.93 37.72
N ASP A 429 -10.15 13.43 36.60
CA ASP A 429 -10.83 12.63 35.58
C ASP A 429 -10.12 12.80 34.23
N LEU A 430 -8.89 12.34 34.15
CA LEU A 430 -8.07 12.46 32.96
C LEU A 430 -8.69 11.72 31.76
N LYS A 431 -9.28 10.55 31.99
CA LYS A 431 -9.97 9.77 30.97
C LYS A 431 -11.14 10.56 30.38
N GLY A 432 -12.04 11.06 31.19
CA GLY A 432 -13.17 11.87 30.73
C GLY A 432 -12.74 13.16 30.03
N THR A 433 -11.68 13.79 30.55
CA THR A 433 -11.08 14.97 29.92
C THR A 433 -10.52 14.66 28.53
N THR A 434 -9.84 13.53 28.37
CA THR A 434 -9.28 13.09 27.08
C THR A 434 -10.38 12.75 26.08
N ILE A 435 -11.44 12.06 26.52
CA ILE A 435 -12.61 11.78 25.68
C ILE A 435 -13.26 13.08 25.21
N GLY A 436 -13.51 14.04 26.11
CA GLY A 436 -14.07 15.33 25.78
C GLY A 436 -13.21 16.13 24.79
N TRP A 437 -11.88 16.03 24.89
CA TRP A 437 -10.96 16.64 23.93
C TRP A 437 -11.10 15.98 22.55
N ILE A 438 -11.16 14.64 22.47
CA ILE A 438 -11.32 13.90 21.21
C ILE A 438 -12.68 14.27 20.57
N GLU A 439 -13.77 14.30 21.35
CA GLU A 439 -15.11 14.70 20.88
C GLU A 439 -15.11 16.11 20.31
N GLY A 440 -14.42 17.05 20.96
CA GLY A 440 -14.24 18.41 20.46
C GLY A 440 -13.49 18.48 19.13
N VAL A 441 -12.46 17.64 18.92
CA VAL A 441 -11.77 17.53 17.64
C VAL A 441 -12.67 16.94 16.56
N ILE A 442 -13.46 15.92 16.88
CA ILE A 442 -14.43 15.31 15.94
C ILE A 442 -15.50 16.35 15.54
N GLU A 443 -16.05 17.09 16.49
CA GLU A 443 -17.06 18.11 16.21
C GLU A 443 -16.50 19.22 15.31
N LYS A 444 -15.28 19.67 15.58
CA LYS A 444 -14.69 20.79 14.87
C LYS A 444 -14.19 20.44 13.47
N PHE A 445 -13.62 19.23 13.30
CA PHE A 445 -12.88 18.86 12.09
C PHE A 445 -13.41 17.59 11.40
N GLY A 446 -14.20 16.74 12.07
CA GLY A 446 -14.59 15.42 11.55
C GLY A 446 -15.35 15.47 10.23
N GLY A 447 -16.09 16.55 9.97
CA GLY A 447 -16.85 16.75 8.72
C GLY A 447 -15.98 17.03 7.48
N GLU A 448 -14.71 17.42 7.65
CA GLU A 448 -13.82 17.73 6.53
C GLU A 448 -13.36 16.49 5.76
N TRP A 449 -13.30 15.33 6.41
CA TRP A 449 -12.81 14.06 5.84
C TRP A 449 -13.83 12.92 6.02
N PRO A 450 -14.96 12.94 5.29
CA PRO A 450 -15.89 11.81 5.31
C PRO A 450 -15.24 10.56 4.69
N ARG A 451 -15.64 9.36 5.16
CA ARG A 451 -15.19 8.10 4.55
C ARG A 451 -15.54 8.08 3.07
N ARG A 452 -14.56 7.68 2.25
CA ARG A 452 -14.69 7.58 0.79
C ARG A 452 -14.76 6.15 0.28
N THR A 453 -14.00 5.24 0.89
CA THR A 453 -13.90 3.85 0.43
C THR A 453 -15.10 3.03 0.92
N SER A 454 -15.83 2.42 0.00
CA SER A 454 -16.95 1.52 0.31
C SER A 454 -16.45 0.09 0.58
N MET A 455 -16.98 -0.54 1.62
CA MET A 455 -16.63 -1.92 1.98
C MET A 455 -17.57 -2.91 1.30
N THR A 456 -17.00 -3.95 0.70
CA THR A 456 -17.78 -5.03 0.08
C THR A 456 -16.92 -6.30 -0.02
N SER A 457 -17.56 -7.46 -0.16
CA SER A 457 -16.85 -8.70 -0.46
C SER A 457 -16.79 -8.92 -1.97
N PHE A 458 -15.62 -9.31 -2.47
CA PHE A 458 -15.47 -9.61 -3.90
C PHE A 458 -15.58 -11.09 -4.16
N THR A 459 -16.42 -11.46 -5.12
CA THR A 459 -16.30 -12.76 -5.78
C THR A 459 -14.98 -12.78 -6.54
N THR A 460 -14.21 -13.86 -6.37
CA THR A 460 -12.97 -14.04 -7.14
C THR A 460 -13.33 -14.23 -8.60
N VAL A 461 -12.87 -13.33 -9.45
CA VAL A 461 -13.04 -13.46 -10.90
C VAL A 461 -11.91 -14.36 -11.39
N ASP A 462 -12.23 -15.62 -11.75
CA ASP A 462 -11.23 -16.50 -12.37
C ASP A 462 -10.93 -16.00 -13.80
N LYS A 463 -9.67 -15.64 -14.03
CA LYS A 463 -9.19 -15.17 -15.33
C LYS A 463 -9.49 -16.16 -16.46
N LYS A 464 -9.57 -17.45 -16.15
CA LYS A 464 -9.88 -18.48 -17.15
C LYS A 464 -11.37 -18.50 -17.49
N GLU A 465 -12.26 -18.25 -16.51
CA GLU A 465 -13.72 -18.28 -16.74
C GLU A 465 -14.20 -17.07 -17.53
N VAL A 466 -13.59 -15.90 -17.34
CA VAL A 466 -13.95 -14.67 -18.07
C VAL A 466 -13.20 -14.49 -19.39
N ALA A 467 -12.21 -15.36 -19.67
CA ALA A 467 -11.45 -15.30 -20.92
C ALA A 467 -12.29 -15.74 -22.11
N ARG A 468 -12.51 -14.87 -23.07
CA ARG A 468 -13.19 -15.23 -24.31
C ARG A 468 -12.34 -16.16 -25.18
N ALA A 469 -12.96 -17.18 -25.76
CA ALA A 469 -12.36 -18.11 -26.73
C ALA A 469 -12.48 -17.55 -28.15
N ASP A 470 -11.85 -16.42 -28.44
CA ASP A 470 -11.98 -15.74 -29.75
C ASP A 470 -10.65 -15.66 -30.53
N ILE A 471 -9.61 -16.35 -30.05
CA ILE A 471 -8.39 -16.58 -30.84
C ILE A 471 -8.61 -17.78 -31.75
N ARG A 472 -8.76 -17.53 -33.04
CA ARG A 472 -8.90 -18.61 -34.04
C ARG A 472 -7.51 -19.04 -34.50
N LEU A 473 -7.14 -20.29 -34.19
CA LEU A 473 -5.91 -20.90 -34.65
C LEU A 473 -6.17 -21.78 -35.86
N SER A 474 -5.23 -21.84 -36.81
CA SER A 474 -5.29 -22.74 -37.95
C SER A 474 -3.90 -23.27 -38.32
N TYR A 475 -3.86 -24.45 -39.00
CA TYR A 475 -2.66 -25.07 -39.52
C TYR A 475 -2.63 -25.04 -41.04
N ASP A 476 -1.53 -24.58 -41.58
CA ASP A 476 -1.23 -24.64 -43.00
C ASP A 476 -0.30 -25.83 -43.29
N PRO A 477 -0.83 -26.89 -43.96
CA PRO A 477 -0.03 -28.08 -44.25
C PRO A 477 1.05 -27.87 -45.32
N GLU A 478 0.97 -26.80 -46.13
CA GLU A 478 1.97 -26.51 -47.17
C GLU A 478 3.20 -25.85 -46.58
N THR A 479 3.00 -24.91 -45.69
CA THR A 479 4.12 -24.16 -45.05
C THR A 479 4.54 -24.75 -43.71
N GLY A 480 3.71 -25.61 -43.09
CA GLY A 480 3.96 -26.19 -41.76
C GLY A 480 3.76 -25.23 -40.59
N PHE A 481 3.20 -24.03 -40.82
CA PHE A 481 2.92 -23.07 -39.77
C PHE A 481 1.57 -23.31 -39.11
N TYR A 482 1.52 -23.04 -37.79
CA TYR A 482 0.32 -23.06 -36.96
C TYR A 482 0.22 -21.78 -36.16
N GLY A 483 -0.98 -21.18 -36.06
CA GLY A 483 -1.17 -19.97 -35.25
C GLY A 483 -2.37 -19.11 -35.66
N SER A 484 -2.58 -18.00 -34.96
CA SER A 484 -3.68 -17.08 -35.19
C SER A 484 -3.47 -16.19 -36.43
N LYS A 485 -2.22 -15.93 -36.81
CA LYS A 485 -1.86 -15.19 -38.04
C LYS A 485 -1.60 -16.11 -39.23
N VAL A 486 -1.97 -17.39 -39.13
CA VAL A 486 -1.83 -18.37 -40.20
C VAL A 486 -3.18 -18.57 -40.90
N ARG A 487 -3.21 -18.47 -42.24
CA ARG A 487 -4.37 -18.79 -43.05
C ARG A 487 -4.27 -20.26 -43.47
N GLY A 488 -4.61 -21.17 -42.55
CA GLY A 488 -4.57 -22.60 -42.79
C GLY A 488 -5.95 -23.17 -43.09
N SER A 489 -5.99 -24.41 -43.63
CA SER A 489 -7.21 -25.13 -43.95
C SER A 489 -7.50 -26.32 -43.03
N ARG A 490 -6.65 -26.52 -42.00
CA ARG A 490 -6.77 -27.68 -41.09
C ARG A 490 -6.61 -27.26 -39.63
N PHE A 491 -7.23 -28.07 -38.76
CA PHE A 491 -7.16 -27.92 -37.29
C PHE A 491 -7.53 -26.52 -36.83
N GLU A 492 -8.62 -25.97 -37.38
CA GLU A 492 -9.20 -24.72 -36.94
C GLU A 492 -9.83 -24.93 -35.55
N ILE A 493 -9.38 -24.19 -34.56
CA ILE A 493 -9.92 -24.19 -33.20
C ILE A 493 -9.99 -22.75 -32.65
N GLU A 494 -11.02 -22.50 -31.88
CA GLU A 494 -11.15 -21.24 -31.13
C GLU A 494 -10.70 -21.50 -29.70
N VAL A 495 -9.80 -20.62 -29.19
CA VAL A 495 -9.17 -20.75 -27.89
C VAL A 495 -9.06 -19.39 -27.21
N SER A 496 -8.99 -19.40 -25.89
CA SER A 496 -8.63 -18.22 -25.10
C SER A 496 -7.10 -18.09 -24.98
N PRO A 497 -6.57 -16.92 -24.59
CA PRO A 497 -5.14 -16.72 -24.35
C PRO A 497 -4.54 -17.65 -23.27
N TYR A 498 -5.40 -18.20 -22.41
CA TYR A 498 -5.00 -19.07 -21.28
C TYR A 498 -5.07 -20.56 -21.60
N ASP A 499 -5.69 -20.91 -22.71
CA ASP A 499 -5.80 -22.29 -23.15
C ASP A 499 -4.44 -22.88 -23.53
N LYS A 500 -4.40 -24.18 -23.58
CA LYS A 500 -3.25 -24.95 -24.09
C LYS A 500 -3.70 -25.76 -25.28
N VAL A 501 -2.80 -25.97 -26.20
CA VAL A 501 -3.05 -26.70 -27.42
C VAL A 501 -2.09 -27.88 -27.49
N LEU A 502 -2.67 -29.10 -27.58
CA LEU A 502 -1.92 -30.33 -27.85
C LEU A 502 -1.75 -30.50 -29.36
N ILE A 503 -0.53 -30.67 -29.80
CA ILE A 503 -0.17 -30.98 -31.20
C ILE A 503 0.56 -32.31 -31.23
N VAL A 504 0.13 -33.22 -32.11
CA VAL A 504 0.76 -34.54 -32.32
C VAL A 504 1.17 -34.66 -33.78
N THR A 505 2.40 -35.09 -34.04
CA THR A 505 2.97 -35.24 -35.39
C THR A 505 3.20 -36.70 -35.79
N GLN A 506 3.41 -36.96 -37.07
CA GLN A 506 3.47 -38.33 -37.66
C GLN A 506 4.72 -39.10 -37.19
N ASP A 507 5.79 -38.45 -36.80
CA ASP A 507 6.97 -39.03 -36.18
C ASP A 507 6.74 -39.49 -34.74
N GLY A 508 5.51 -39.29 -34.22
CA GLY A 508 5.12 -39.67 -32.87
C GLY A 508 5.49 -38.67 -31.80
N MET A 509 5.95 -37.48 -32.21
CA MET A 509 6.21 -36.41 -31.27
C MET A 509 4.94 -35.67 -30.89
N TYR A 510 4.85 -35.20 -29.65
CA TYR A 510 3.81 -34.29 -29.24
C TYR A 510 4.34 -33.20 -28.33
N ARG A 511 3.68 -32.05 -28.33
CA ARG A 511 3.93 -30.91 -27.45
C ARG A 511 2.63 -30.20 -27.10
N ILE A 512 2.65 -29.54 -25.94
CA ILE A 512 1.55 -28.72 -25.47
C ILE A 512 2.08 -27.28 -25.35
N ILE A 513 1.49 -26.37 -26.11
CA ILE A 513 1.92 -24.99 -26.24
C ILE A 513 0.79 -24.01 -25.88
N ALA A 514 1.13 -22.77 -25.53
CA ALA A 514 0.15 -21.69 -25.52
C ALA A 514 -0.29 -21.36 -26.97
N PRO A 515 -1.47 -20.73 -27.18
CA PRO A 515 -1.91 -20.30 -28.49
C PRO A 515 -0.85 -19.39 -29.15
N PRO A 516 -0.21 -19.81 -30.27
CA PRO A 516 0.82 -19.01 -30.90
C PRO A 516 0.23 -18.05 -31.93
N GLU A 517 0.90 -16.92 -32.16
CA GLU A 517 0.57 -16.08 -33.31
C GLU A 517 0.95 -16.76 -34.64
N LYS A 518 2.17 -17.28 -34.70
CA LYS A 518 2.69 -18.05 -35.84
C LYS A 518 3.90 -18.88 -35.37
N THR A 519 3.81 -20.18 -35.45
CA THR A 519 4.91 -21.09 -35.10
C THR A 519 5.06 -22.20 -36.15
N LEU A 520 6.30 -22.58 -36.46
CA LEU A 520 6.57 -23.70 -37.34
C LEU A 520 6.45 -25.01 -36.55
N ILE A 521 5.69 -25.98 -37.07
CA ILE A 521 5.58 -27.32 -36.52
C ILE A 521 6.43 -28.26 -37.38
N PRO A 522 7.53 -28.81 -36.85
CA PRO A 522 8.32 -29.81 -37.57
C PRO A 522 7.49 -31.05 -37.83
N GLY A 523 7.51 -31.54 -39.06
CA GLY A 523 6.80 -32.75 -39.48
C GLY A 523 5.31 -32.56 -39.73
N LYS A 524 4.63 -33.66 -40.15
CA LYS A 524 3.23 -33.64 -40.50
C LYS A 524 2.34 -33.74 -39.26
N VAL A 525 1.48 -32.74 -39.03
CA VAL A 525 0.51 -32.75 -37.93
C VAL A 525 -0.58 -33.77 -38.18
N LEU A 526 -0.80 -34.66 -37.23
CA LEU A 526 -1.89 -35.66 -37.24
C LEU A 526 -3.08 -35.23 -36.37
N PHE A 527 -2.82 -34.50 -35.32
CA PHE A 527 -3.84 -34.05 -34.36
C PHE A 527 -3.46 -32.70 -33.74
N CYS A 528 -4.48 -31.88 -33.56
CA CYS A 528 -4.39 -30.64 -32.83
C CYS A 528 -5.74 -30.35 -32.15
N ALA A 529 -5.73 -30.04 -30.85
CA ALA A 529 -6.94 -29.66 -30.11
C ALA A 529 -6.58 -28.90 -28.84
N LYS A 530 -7.57 -28.21 -28.27
CA LYS A 530 -7.49 -27.63 -26.91
C LYS A 530 -7.21 -28.75 -25.90
N HIS A 531 -6.28 -28.53 -25.00
CA HIS A 531 -5.86 -29.49 -24.00
C HIS A 531 -6.30 -29.01 -22.59
N ASP A 532 -6.98 -29.89 -21.89
CA ASP A 532 -7.30 -29.76 -20.48
C ASP A 532 -6.37 -30.68 -19.66
N ALA A 533 -5.70 -30.14 -18.65
CA ALA A 533 -4.75 -30.89 -17.84
C ALA A 533 -5.44 -31.83 -16.82
N GLU A 534 -6.68 -31.54 -16.43
CA GLU A 534 -7.45 -32.36 -15.48
C GLU A 534 -8.07 -33.57 -16.17
N GLU A 535 -8.72 -33.36 -17.31
CA GLU A 535 -9.33 -34.44 -18.10
C GLU A 535 -8.27 -35.20 -18.90
N GLY A 536 -7.35 -34.49 -19.54
CA GLY A 536 -6.40 -35.03 -20.48
C GLY A 536 -7.04 -35.44 -21.82
N ILE A 537 -6.21 -35.87 -22.76
CA ILE A 537 -6.69 -36.40 -24.07
C ILE A 537 -6.25 -37.82 -24.23
N GLY A 538 -7.24 -38.74 -24.39
CA GLY A 538 -7.03 -40.17 -24.59
C GLY A 538 -6.83 -40.52 -26.05
N PHE A 539 -5.87 -41.41 -26.33
CA PHE A 539 -5.60 -41.95 -27.66
C PHE A 539 -5.38 -43.46 -27.64
N THR A 540 -5.86 -44.15 -28.66
CA THR A 540 -5.35 -45.46 -29.09
C THR A 540 -4.33 -45.21 -30.18
N VAL A 541 -3.12 -45.73 -29.95
CA VAL A 541 -1.93 -45.47 -30.75
C VAL A 541 -1.43 -46.80 -31.32
N VAL A 542 -1.23 -46.89 -32.65
CA VAL A 542 -0.50 -47.97 -33.29
C VAL A 542 0.70 -47.39 -34.03
N TYR A 543 1.88 -47.89 -33.73
CA TYR A 543 3.10 -47.41 -34.34
C TYR A 543 4.03 -48.58 -34.78
N ARG A 544 4.90 -48.31 -35.72
CA ARG A 544 6.04 -49.18 -36.05
C ARG A 544 7.30 -48.63 -35.42
N ASP A 545 8.09 -49.52 -34.81
CA ASP A 545 9.41 -49.20 -34.33
C ASP A 545 10.46 -49.20 -35.46
N ALA A 546 11.73 -48.95 -35.13
CA ALA A 546 12.86 -48.95 -36.08
C ALA A 546 13.02 -50.28 -36.84
N ASP A 547 12.66 -51.39 -36.20
CA ASP A 547 12.70 -52.75 -36.78
C ASP A 547 11.42 -53.08 -37.58
N ARG A 548 10.54 -52.11 -37.79
CA ARG A 548 9.21 -52.24 -38.45
C ARG A 548 8.28 -53.22 -37.73
N VAL A 549 8.45 -53.46 -36.45
CA VAL A 549 7.54 -54.25 -35.63
C VAL A 549 6.35 -53.37 -35.23
N ALA A 550 5.12 -53.88 -35.33
CA ALA A 550 3.94 -53.15 -34.94
C ALA A 550 3.64 -53.30 -33.45
N TRP A 551 3.37 -52.17 -32.80
CA TRP A 551 3.00 -52.05 -31.41
C TRP A 551 1.72 -51.23 -31.28
N ALA A 552 0.95 -51.52 -30.22
CA ALA A 552 -0.24 -50.72 -29.90
C ALA A 552 -0.32 -50.42 -28.40
N LYS A 553 -0.84 -49.28 -28.07
CA LYS A 553 -1.14 -48.86 -26.70
C LYS A 553 -2.31 -47.88 -26.65
N ARG A 554 -2.97 -47.83 -25.48
CA ARG A 554 -3.91 -46.78 -25.16
C ARG A 554 -3.24 -45.86 -24.16
N VAL A 555 -3.27 -44.56 -24.35
CA VAL A 555 -2.60 -43.55 -23.50
C VAL A 555 -3.53 -42.37 -23.25
N VAL A 556 -3.35 -41.71 -22.10
CA VAL A 556 -3.98 -40.41 -21.77
C VAL A 556 -2.88 -39.40 -21.52
N ILE A 557 -2.89 -38.33 -22.30
CA ILE A 557 -1.93 -37.20 -22.13
C ILE A 557 -2.58 -36.18 -21.18
N LYS A 558 -2.11 -36.13 -19.92
CA LYS A 558 -2.57 -35.20 -18.89
C LYS A 558 -1.48 -34.20 -18.52
N THR A 559 -0.38 -34.67 -17.95
CA THR A 559 0.71 -33.88 -17.43
C THR A 559 1.70 -33.46 -18.52
N PHE A 560 2.19 -32.23 -18.45
CA PHE A 560 3.17 -31.70 -19.39
C PHE A 560 4.06 -30.64 -18.73
N ILE A 561 5.22 -30.41 -19.29
CA ILE A 561 6.02 -29.20 -19.07
C ILE A 561 5.82 -28.34 -20.31
N LYS A 562 5.48 -27.07 -20.11
CA LYS A 562 5.22 -26.11 -21.18
C LYS A 562 6.37 -26.09 -22.19
N ASP A 563 6.05 -26.12 -23.47
CA ASP A 563 6.96 -26.05 -24.62
C ASP A 563 7.99 -27.21 -24.72
N LYS A 564 7.89 -28.22 -23.85
CA LYS A 564 8.71 -29.45 -23.94
C LYS A 564 8.12 -30.43 -24.95
N GLU A 565 8.98 -31.04 -25.74
CA GLU A 565 8.62 -32.12 -26.66
C GLU A 565 8.68 -33.49 -25.99
N TYR A 566 7.73 -34.33 -26.33
CA TYR A 566 7.58 -35.68 -25.82
C TYR A 566 7.36 -36.65 -26.99
N SER A 567 7.71 -37.93 -26.80
CA SER A 567 7.46 -38.95 -27.81
C SER A 567 6.45 -40.02 -27.37
N LEU A 568 5.50 -40.29 -28.23
CA LEU A 568 4.60 -41.46 -28.13
C LEU A 568 5.30 -42.78 -28.50
N ILE A 569 6.40 -42.72 -29.24
CA ILE A 569 7.20 -43.87 -29.64
C ILE A 569 8.40 -43.96 -28.68
N PRO A 570 8.59 -45.07 -27.92
CA PRO A 570 9.71 -45.24 -27.04
C PRO A 570 11.05 -45.22 -27.80
N GLY A 571 12.01 -44.49 -27.29
CA GLY A 571 13.32 -44.31 -27.92
C GLY A 571 13.45 -43.02 -28.74
N GLY A 572 12.33 -42.28 -28.89
CA GLY A 572 12.31 -41.03 -29.64
C GLY A 572 12.15 -41.17 -31.14
N PRO A 573 12.27 -40.06 -31.89
CA PRO A 573 12.14 -40.09 -33.34
C PRO A 573 13.30 -40.88 -33.99
N ASP A 574 12.94 -41.80 -34.86
CA ASP A 574 13.84 -42.53 -35.74
C ASP A 574 13.29 -42.48 -37.15
N ASP A 575 14.07 -42.34 -38.17
CA ASP A 575 13.65 -42.25 -39.57
C ASP A 575 12.81 -43.45 -40.02
N ARG A 576 12.91 -44.58 -39.33
CA ARG A 576 12.16 -45.82 -39.61
C ARG A 576 10.94 -46.02 -38.72
N ALA A 577 10.91 -45.39 -37.56
CA ALA A 577 9.81 -45.45 -36.61
C ALA A 577 8.75 -44.37 -36.95
N ARG A 578 7.48 -44.75 -36.98
CA ARG A 578 6.42 -43.80 -37.25
C ARG A 578 5.07 -44.21 -36.68
N LEU A 579 4.27 -43.21 -36.41
CA LEU A 579 2.89 -43.37 -36.00
C LEU A 579 2.03 -43.76 -37.19
N GLU A 580 1.34 -44.88 -37.12
CA GLU A 580 0.48 -45.40 -38.20
C GLU A 580 -1.00 -45.07 -37.96
N ILE A 581 -1.45 -45.22 -36.71
CA ILE A 581 -2.82 -44.93 -36.30
C ILE A 581 -2.83 -44.11 -35.02
N LEU A 582 -3.56 -43.02 -35.02
CA LEU A 582 -3.88 -42.20 -33.86
C LEU A 582 -5.40 -41.97 -33.85
N THR A 583 -6.10 -42.52 -32.87
CA THR A 583 -7.56 -42.37 -32.78
C THR A 583 -8.03 -42.13 -31.36
N ARG A 584 -9.06 -41.29 -31.21
CA ARG A 584 -9.75 -41.00 -29.94
C ARG A 584 -11.01 -41.82 -29.73
N ARG A 585 -11.37 -42.70 -30.67
CA ARG A 585 -12.61 -43.45 -30.57
C ARG A 585 -12.58 -44.37 -29.35
N PRO A 586 -13.66 -44.45 -28.56
CA PRO A 586 -13.82 -45.42 -27.48
C PRO A 586 -13.67 -46.86 -27.97
N ASP A 587 -14.25 -47.15 -29.13
CA ASP A 587 -14.11 -48.39 -29.88
C ASP A 587 -13.20 -48.13 -31.11
N PRO A 588 -11.90 -48.40 -31.00
CA PRO A 588 -10.96 -48.20 -32.08
C PRO A 588 -11.08 -49.28 -33.19
N GLY A 589 -11.76 -50.40 -32.95
CA GLY A 589 -11.93 -51.48 -33.91
C GLY A 589 -10.73 -52.40 -34.05
N LYS A 590 -10.57 -53.01 -35.22
CA LYS A 590 -9.48 -53.97 -35.50
C LYS A 590 -8.41 -53.37 -36.40
N VAL A 591 -7.18 -53.82 -36.24
CA VAL A 591 -6.07 -53.44 -37.12
C VAL A 591 -5.65 -54.65 -37.97
N HIS A 592 -5.54 -54.46 -39.26
CA HIS A 592 -5.00 -55.44 -40.20
C HIS A 592 -3.51 -55.13 -40.48
N LEU A 593 -2.67 -56.13 -40.31
CA LEU A 593 -1.22 -56.05 -40.50
C LEU A 593 -0.84 -56.95 -41.68
N LYS A 594 -0.12 -56.41 -42.67
CA LYS A 594 0.59 -57.21 -43.67
C LYS A 594 2.05 -57.33 -43.30
N PHE A 595 2.57 -58.56 -43.23
CA PHE A 595 3.95 -58.81 -42.86
C PHE A 595 4.89 -58.63 -44.05
N LEU A 596 6.14 -58.27 -43.77
CA LEU A 596 7.17 -58.27 -44.80
C LEU A 596 7.45 -59.68 -45.27
N PRO A 597 7.66 -59.92 -46.60
CA PRO A 597 7.98 -61.22 -47.12
C PRO A 597 9.28 -61.79 -46.50
N ALA A 598 9.23 -63.05 -46.06
CA ALA A 598 10.39 -63.77 -45.56
C ALA A 598 10.45 -65.20 -46.10
N LYS A 599 11.63 -65.81 -46.23
CA LYS A 599 11.77 -67.21 -46.70
C LYS A 599 10.97 -68.15 -45.79
N ARG A 600 10.15 -69.05 -46.43
CA ARG A 600 9.27 -70.05 -45.78
C ARG A 600 8.13 -69.45 -44.92
N GLN A 601 7.66 -68.23 -45.23
CA GLN A 601 6.57 -67.59 -44.51
C GLN A 601 5.21 -68.21 -44.87
N ARG A 602 4.50 -68.83 -43.88
CA ARG A 602 3.16 -69.38 -44.04
C ARG A 602 2.06 -68.35 -43.83
N VAL A 603 2.22 -67.48 -42.82
CA VAL A 603 1.26 -66.41 -42.47
C VAL A 603 1.77 -65.07 -43.00
N LYS A 604 1.00 -64.47 -43.93
CA LYS A 604 1.35 -63.21 -44.64
C LYS A 604 0.69 -61.99 -44.05
N GLU A 605 -0.39 -62.15 -43.26
CA GLU A 605 -1.18 -61.07 -42.67
C GLU A 605 -1.81 -61.53 -41.35
N GLY A 606 -2.27 -60.59 -40.54
CA GLY A 606 -2.95 -60.84 -39.27
C GLY A 606 -3.86 -59.69 -38.88
N THR A 607 -4.91 -60.00 -38.12
CA THR A 607 -5.85 -59.00 -37.58
C THR A 607 -5.83 -59.05 -36.08
N PHE A 608 -5.80 -57.87 -35.45
CA PHE A 608 -5.72 -57.71 -34.00
C PHE A 608 -6.81 -56.75 -33.54
N ASP A 609 -7.46 -57.07 -32.42
CA ASP A 609 -8.45 -56.22 -31.80
C ASP A 609 -7.76 -55.17 -30.95
N LEU A 610 -8.13 -53.89 -31.10
CA LEU A 610 -7.59 -52.79 -30.34
C LEU A 610 -8.45 -52.42 -29.11
N ASN A 611 -9.62 -53.05 -28.97
CA ASN A 611 -10.56 -52.77 -27.86
C ASN A 611 -10.06 -53.33 -26.55
N ASP A 612 -9.28 -54.42 -26.58
CA ASP A 612 -8.70 -55.07 -25.40
C ASP A 612 -7.47 -54.37 -24.83
N LEU A 613 -7.09 -53.23 -25.40
CA LEU A 613 -5.92 -52.47 -24.94
C LEU A 613 -6.24 -51.71 -23.64
N ILE A 614 -5.50 -51.97 -22.60
CA ILE A 614 -5.50 -51.20 -21.33
C ILE A 614 -4.74 -49.90 -21.48
N VAL A 615 -5.11 -48.87 -20.68
CA VAL A 615 -4.41 -47.59 -20.64
C VAL A 615 -3.02 -47.81 -19.99
N LYS A 616 -1.98 -47.32 -20.64
CA LYS A 616 -0.58 -47.40 -20.21
C LYS A 616 0.05 -46.01 -20.17
N GLY A 617 1.17 -45.89 -19.47
CA GLY A 617 1.95 -44.66 -19.47
C GLY A 617 2.41 -44.25 -20.87
N VAL A 618 2.49 -42.94 -21.13
CA VAL A 618 2.86 -42.41 -22.46
C VAL A 618 4.21 -42.95 -22.95
N THR A 619 5.19 -43.11 -22.06
CA THR A 619 6.53 -43.62 -22.39
C THR A 619 6.60 -45.17 -22.54
N SER A 620 5.52 -45.90 -22.23
CA SER A 620 5.50 -47.35 -22.33
C SER A 620 5.55 -47.85 -23.78
N ARG A 621 6.15 -49.01 -24.02
CA ARG A 621 6.18 -49.64 -25.34
C ARG A 621 4.79 -50.10 -25.82
N GLY A 622 3.93 -50.46 -24.91
CA GLY A 622 2.61 -51.00 -25.27
C GLY A 622 2.62 -52.50 -25.49
N ASN A 623 1.60 -52.99 -26.21
CA ASN A 623 1.43 -54.41 -26.57
C ASN A 623 2.02 -54.64 -27.96
N ARG A 624 2.84 -55.66 -28.11
CA ARG A 624 3.38 -56.09 -29.40
C ARG A 624 2.26 -56.77 -30.20
N LEU A 625 1.95 -56.24 -31.37
CA LEU A 625 0.90 -56.78 -32.22
C LEU A 625 1.41 -57.92 -33.13
N SER A 626 2.72 -57.90 -33.45
CA SER A 626 3.27 -58.92 -34.34
C SER A 626 4.69 -59.31 -33.96
N PRO A 627 5.06 -60.58 -34.02
CA PRO A 627 6.44 -61.03 -33.87
C PRO A 627 7.33 -60.73 -35.06
N LYS A 628 6.73 -60.32 -36.22
CA LYS A 628 7.39 -60.08 -37.50
C LYS A 628 7.30 -58.62 -37.92
N PRO A 629 8.30 -58.12 -38.67
CA PRO A 629 8.21 -56.82 -39.30
C PRO A 629 7.00 -56.72 -40.25
N VAL A 630 6.33 -55.53 -40.28
CA VAL A 630 5.13 -55.28 -41.07
C VAL A 630 5.42 -54.35 -42.24
N SER A 631 4.79 -54.64 -43.40
CA SER A 631 4.85 -53.76 -44.57
C SER A 631 3.77 -52.71 -44.55
N SER A 632 2.60 -53.02 -44.00
CA SER A 632 1.50 -52.06 -43.87
C SER A 632 0.61 -52.32 -42.66
N VAL A 633 0.05 -51.26 -42.14
CA VAL A 633 -0.89 -51.22 -41.01
C VAL A 633 -2.14 -50.51 -41.48
N LYS A 634 -3.31 -51.17 -41.42
CA LYS A 634 -4.59 -50.59 -41.82
C LYS A 634 -5.66 -50.79 -40.74
N LEU A 635 -6.38 -49.73 -40.39
CA LEU A 635 -7.53 -49.83 -39.51
C LEU A 635 -8.72 -50.41 -40.25
N ILE A 636 -9.25 -51.53 -39.76
CA ILE A 636 -10.52 -52.07 -40.23
C ILE A 636 -11.60 -51.39 -39.38
N ARG A 637 -12.41 -50.60 -40.04
CA ARG A 637 -13.59 -49.99 -39.40
C ARG A 637 -14.66 -51.05 -39.29
N GLY A 638 -15.20 -51.29 -38.10
CA GLY A 638 -16.38 -52.09 -37.89
C GLY A 638 -17.63 -51.38 -38.42
#